data_7522af98a4e76ab9887247d28af2d83c
#
_entry.id   7522af98a4e76ab9887247d28af2d83c
#
_cell.length_a   1.000
_cell.length_b   1.000
_cell.length_c   1.000
_cell.angle_alpha   90.00
_cell.angle_beta   90.00
_cell.angle_gamma   90.00
#
_symmetry.space_group_name_H-M   'P 1'
#
loop_
_entity.id
_entity.type
_entity.pdbx_description
1 polymer ?
#
loop_
_entity_poly.entity_id
_entity_poly.type
_entity_poly.pdbx_seq_one_letter_code
_entity_poly.pdbx_strand_id
1 'polypeptide(L)'
;MKITKKITYSFPYPEQTYEGPVPVSQQPDLEPYAGGIRFENPFSLEEQPLQALGLLDVTKPPFNADNTGVLDSTAALNEALAAAQRYQLVCYIPLGTYTVTDTLYAQQYIWWEGYPYDEYRTVPRMFPVVIMGQRNIDANGETLRPKIVLAPKTERFTYTETHRPVIDVFFGHSSENNAAPASIMNMVTGLHIVIGEGNYGAIGIRCYAAQGAAVEDCIIDAGDGWCGIWGCAGNGGSHAQNIIRGGSIGIDISKGTPGSAMSGFVFDHQRNHAIVAGAKQGVEFVGCRILTDSPRPPVVSYGGTYMFIQQGQLAMIDSTIEFDNPPEQGEIQAAVSSRESVYLRNVYVKNASHAVCNPDGTKLEANPAGWCKVEEFAHGIDSMPDHGGIYTAPVYVDGRRLDTCTYAKPVLKAEPPKNLIEKHLYHLPIWQDVLQWDVKKCHGAAGDGIEDDTDALQAAIDAGDTVFLPKGYYRITRTLKLRANTRLIGVAQNLSQIIVTQKPEGIFGQAKEPIPALDTPDIADAELILAYCGLVTARELPIVYALHWRVGGNSVLRNFTFYMDPAYRITWITKDRHHPWIIVSGNGGGRWYNFWCDITQGGEGYRILRIEGTKNPFSIYACNPEHSRSEYEMEIINASNVRIYNLKSECNTPNVLIRDSDNIAIFGSGGDASTYPGGSLYHIENSTNVIIAMMNDYRINFTGHGPGYFSGTWYPAGDWHMLTETTPEGNIITTPGWERPCLYKTGELRD
;
A
#
# COMPACT_ATOMS: atom_id res chain seq x y z
N MET A 1 -5.71 5.83 38.66
CA MET A 1 -5.79 4.38 38.93
C MET A 1 -5.27 3.67 37.70
N LYS A 2 -4.03 3.17 37.77
CA LYS A 2 -3.38 2.47 36.64
C LYS A 2 -4.03 1.10 36.51
N ILE A 3 -4.76 0.86 35.43
CA ILE A 3 -5.26 -0.48 35.11
C ILE A 3 -4.24 -1.10 34.17
N THR A 4 -3.26 -1.80 34.72
CA THR A 4 -2.47 -2.76 33.96
C THR A 4 -3.36 -3.96 33.68
N LYS A 5 -3.98 -4.02 32.53
CA LYS A 5 -4.61 -5.24 32.05
C LYS A 5 -3.53 -6.14 31.49
N LYS A 6 -3.29 -7.25 32.18
CA LYS A 6 -2.56 -8.37 31.63
C LYS A 6 -3.44 -8.97 30.55
N ILE A 7 -3.10 -8.77 29.28
CA ILE A 7 -3.81 -9.39 28.17
C ILE A 7 -3.13 -10.72 27.91
N THR A 8 -3.80 -11.80 28.27
CA THR A 8 -3.33 -13.17 27.99
C THR A 8 -3.95 -13.60 26.67
N TYR A 9 -3.11 -13.86 25.69
CA TYR A 9 -3.53 -14.34 24.40
C TYR A 9 -3.47 -15.87 24.38
N SER A 10 -4.63 -16.52 24.28
CA SER A 10 -4.71 -17.97 24.09
C SER A 10 -5.22 -18.28 22.71
N PHE A 11 -4.34 -18.54 21.75
CA PHE A 11 -4.76 -19.12 20.48
C PHE A 11 -3.55 -19.59 19.70
N PRO A 12 -3.63 -20.67 18.99
CA PRO A 12 -2.74 -21.85 18.99
C PRO A 12 -1.24 -21.49 19.07
N TYR A 13 -0.97 -20.30 19.49
CA TYR A 13 0.32 -19.65 19.67
C TYR A 13 0.73 -19.80 21.13
N PRO A 14 2.02 -19.93 21.45
CA PRO A 14 2.46 -19.94 22.83
C PRO A 14 1.91 -18.71 23.55
N GLU A 15 1.41 -18.90 24.78
CA GLU A 15 0.96 -17.81 25.63
C GLU A 15 2.05 -16.76 25.73
N GLN A 16 1.91 -15.65 25.04
CA GLN A 16 2.75 -14.48 25.25
C GLN A 16 2.08 -13.63 26.30
N THR A 17 2.62 -13.66 27.51
CA THR A 17 2.27 -12.70 28.54
C THR A 17 2.88 -11.36 28.19
N TYR A 18 2.04 -10.44 27.78
CA TYR A 18 2.43 -9.08 27.53
C TYR A 18 2.31 -8.25 28.81
N GLU A 19 3.42 -7.80 29.35
CA GLU A 19 3.43 -6.71 30.32
C GLU A 19 3.39 -5.41 29.55
N GLY A 20 2.33 -4.63 29.72
CA GLY A 20 2.05 -3.42 28.95
C GLY A 20 3.21 -2.43 28.87
N PRO A 21 3.09 -1.39 28.04
CA PRO A 21 4.18 -0.44 27.82
C PRO A 21 4.68 0.19 29.11
N VAL A 22 5.95 0.55 29.13
CA VAL A 22 6.48 1.48 30.11
C VAL A 22 5.57 2.72 30.09
N PRO A 23 5.02 3.12 31.24
CA PRO A 23 4.13 4.28 31.28
C PRO A 23 4.78 5.49 30.62
N VAL A 24 3.98 6.27 29.89
CA VAL A 24 4.42 7.52 29.23
C VAL A 24 5.16 8.44 30.20
N SER A 25 4.78 8.43 31.49
CA SER A 25 5.47 9.17 32.56
C SER A 25 6.91 8.75 32.82
N GLN A 26 7.40 7.68 32.21
CA GLN A 26 8.79 7.20 32.32
C GLN A 26 9.59 7.40 31.02
N GLN A 27 8.98 7.96 30.00
CA GLN A 27 9.69 8.40 28.80
C GLN A 27 10.24 9.80 29.09
N PRO A 28 11.46 10.12 28.66
CA PRO A 28 11.99 11.48 28.81
C PRO A 28 11.06 12.47 28.13
N ASP A 29 11.00 13.70 28.60
CA ASP A 29 10.08 14.79 28.28
C ASP A 29 9.77 14.98 26.78
N LEU A 30 9.18 13.99 26.17
CA LEU A 30 8.64 14.03 24.80
C LEU A 30 7.16 14.48 24.82
N GLU A 31 6.77 15.37 25.71
CA GLU A 31 5.57 16.14 25.48
C GLU A 31 5.86 17.12 24.33
N PRO A 32 5.16 17.03 23.24
CA PRO A 32 3.84 16.46 22.90
C PRO A 32 3.84 15.02 22.34
N TYR A 33 4.95 14.30 22.36
CA TYR A 33 5.12 13.02 21.67
C TYR A 33 4.83 11.80 22.56
N ALA A 34 4.14 11.99 23.65
CA ALA A 34 3.72 10.93 24.56
C ALA A 34 3.01 9.79 23.81
N GLY A 35 3.56 8.57 23.93
CA GLY A 35 3.09 7.39 23.19
C GLY A 35 3.73 7.19 21.79
N GLY A 36 4.67 8.04 21.39
CA GLY A 36 5.44 7.92 20.16
C GLY A 36 6.61 6.94 20.21
N ILE A 37 7.69 7.27 19.51
CA ILE A 37 8.90 6.44 19.44
C ILE A 37 9.54 6.31 20.81
N ARG A 38 9.94 5.08 21.16
CA ARG A 38 10.77 4.80 22.34
C ARG A 38 12.23 4.90 21.96
N PHE A 39 13.00 5.67 22.73
CA PHE A 39 14.44 5.86 22.52
C PHE A 39 15.31 4.90 23.31
N GLU A 40 14.71 4.08 24.18
CA GLU A 40 15.44 3.12 24.98
C GLU A 40 16.21 2.12 24.10
N ASN A 41 17.47 1.90 24.44
CA ASN A 41 18.27 0.83 23.89
C ASN A 41 18.22 -0.34 24.87
N PRO A 42 17.38 -1.36 24.65
CA PRO A 42 17.15 -2.44 25.62
C PRO A 42 18.33 -3.40 25.77
N PHE A 43 19.25 -3.37 24.82
CA PHE A 43 20.43 -4.24 24.79
C PHE A 43 21.71 -3.41 24.87
N SER A 44 22.83 -4.02 25.25
CA SER A 44 24.12 -3.35 25.15
C SER A 44 24.49 -3.10 23.69
N LEU A 45 25.24 -2.01 23.41
CA LEU A 45 25.72 -1.74 22.06
C LEU A 45 26.78 -2.76 21.59
N GLU A 46 27.41 -3.49 22.52
CA GLU A 46 28.30 -4.59 22.19
C GLU A 46 27.51 -5.79 21.62
N GLU A 47 26.36 -6.10 22.22
CA GLU A 47 25.48 -7.19 21.79
C GLU A 47 24.69 -6.80 20.55
N GLN A 48 24.12 -5.60 20.51
CA GLN A 48 23.24 -5.13 19.42
C GLN A 48 23.74 -3.78 18.86
N PRO A 49 24.81 -3.77 18.07
CA PRO A 49 25.42 -2.53 17.59
C PRO A 49 24.52 -1.71 16.66
N LEU A 50 23.54 -2.33 16.01
CA LEU A 50 22.62 -1.66 15.08
C LEU A 50 21.37 -1.08 15.76
N GLN A 51 21.14 -1.34 17.06
CA GLN A 51 19.92 -0.87 17.73
C GLN A 51 19.84 0.67 17.79
N ALA A 52 20.99 1.36 17.88
CA ALA A 52 21.03 2.82 17.83
C ALA A 52 20.52 3.40 16.50
N LEU A 53 20.57 2.60 15.43
CA LEU A 53 20.00 2.94 14.13
C LEU A 53 18.50 2.60 14.03
N GLY A 54 17.98 1.81 14.97
CA GLY A 54 16.63 1.29 14.95
C GLY A 54 16.50 -0.14 14.40
N LEU A 55 17.61 -0.87 14.28
CA LEU A 55 17.65 -2.23 13.72
C LEU A 55 18.04 -3.24 14.83
N LEU A 56 17.35 -4.36 14.87
CA LEU A 56 17.63 -5.49 15.76
C LEU A 56 18.19 -6.64 14.93
N ASP A 57 19.49 -6.94 15.08
CA ASP A 57 20.17 -8.01 14.37
C ASP A 57 19.87 -9.37 15.01
N VAL A 58 19.14 -10.22 14.30
CA VAL A 58 18.70 -11.53 14.81
C VAL A 58 19.87 -12.51 15.06
N THR A 59 21.03 -12.28 14.44
CA THR A 59 22.22 -13.15 14.61
C THR A 59 23.05 -12.81 15.85
N LYS A 60 22.75 -11.71 16.51
CA LYS A 60 23.48 -11.22 17.68
C LYS A 60 22.80 -11.60 19.00
N PRO A 61 23.55 -11.61 20.12
CA PRO A 61 22.93 -11.82 21.42
C PRO A 61 21.81 -10.81 21.69
N PRO A 62 20.76 -11.23 22.44
CA PRO A 62 20.60 -12.54 23.05
C PRO A 62 20.05 -13.62 22.13
N PHE A 63 19.66 -13.29 20.88
CA PHE A 63 18.91 -14.18 19.99
C PHE A 63 19.79 -15.26 19.37
N ASN A 64 20.93 -14.89 18.79
CA ASN A 64 21.87 -15.80 18.18
C ASN A 64 21.26 -16.77 17.15
N ALA A 65 20.34 -16.28 16.30
CA ALA A 65 19.75 -17.08 15.24
C ALA A 65 20.85 -17.65 14.34
N ASP A 66 20.79 -18.94 14.07
CA ASP A 66 21.74 -19.60 13.19
C ASP A 66 21.47 -19.21 11.72
N ASN A 67 22.41 -18.51 11.13
CA ASN A 67 22.36 -18.09 9.72
C ASN A 67 23.12 -19.01 8.77
N THR A 68 23.55 -20.19 9.24
CA THR A 68 24.23 -21.21 8.42
C THR A 68 23.25 -22.22 7.81
N GLY A 69 22.04 -22.30 8.33
CA GLY A 69 21.00 -23.25 7.93
C GLY A 69 21.13 -24.63 8.58
N VAL A 70 22.02 -24.79 9.53
CA VAL A 70 22.28 -26.09 10.20
C VAL A 70 21.35 -26.31 11.39
N LEU A 71 21.15 -25.27 12.21
CA LEU A 71 20.29 -25.34 13.40
C LEU A 71 18.94 -24.71 13.12
N ASP A 72 17.93 -25.18 13.89
CA ASP A 72 16.60 -24.55 13.86
C ASP A 72 16.63 -23.18 14.52
N SER A 73 16.31 -22.15 13.74
CA SER A 73 16.26 -20.75 14.16
C SER A 73 14.87 -20.27 14.57
N THR A 74 13.86 -21.12 14.58
CA THR A 74 12.45 -20.73 14.82
C THR A 74 12.28 -19.96 16.11
N ALA A 75 12.80 -20.50 17.22
CA ALA A 75 12.67 -19.86 18.53
C ALA A 75 13.40 -18.49 18.58
N ALA A 76 14.65 -18.47 18.13
CA ALA A 76 15.46 -17.25 18.11
C ALA A 76 14.84 -16.13 17.28
N LEU A 77 14.32 -16.46 16.10
CA LEU A 77 13.65 -15.49 15.21
C LEU A 77 12.34 -14.99 15.83
N ASN A 78 11.54 -15.86 16.48
CA ASN A 78 10.31 -15.45 17.15
C ASN A 78 10.58 -14.55 18.36
N GLU A 79 11.61 -14.84 19.14
CA GLU A 79 12.06 -13.98 20.24
C GLU A 79 12.53 -12.61 19.73
N ALA A 80 13.28 -12.60 18.64
CA ALA A 80 13.73 -11.36 18.01
C ALA A 80 12.55 -10.53 17.45
N LEU A 81 11.57 -11.15 16.82
CA LEU A 81 10.35 -10.50 16.34
C LEU A 81 9.56 -9.87 17.49
N ALA A 82 9.37 -10.60 18.58
CA ALA A 82 8.68 -10.10 19.77
C ALA A 82 9.44 -8.93 20.41
N ALA A 83 10.77 -9.01 20.49
CA ALA A 83 11.61 -7.94 21.01
C ALA A 83 11.60 -6.70 20.10
N ALA A 84 11.71 -6.90 18.78
CA ALA A 84 11.65 -5.81 17.80
C ALA A 84 10.32 -5.04 17.92
N GLN A 85 9.20 -5.75 18.03
CA GLN A 85 7.90 -5.13 18.24
C GLN A 85 7.84 -4.38 19.59
N ARG A 86 8.28 -5.02 20.67
CA ARG A 86 8.25 -4.45 22.01
C ARG A 86 9.06 -3.15 22.13
N TYR A 87 10.22 -3.10 21.50
CA TYR A 87 11.16 -1.97 21.62
C TYR A 87 11.11 -1.04 20.38
N GLN A 88 10.15 -1.26 19.50
CA GLN A 88 9.97 -0.46 18.28
C GLN A 88 11.27 -0.42 17.46
N LEU A 89 11.75 -1.59 17.10
CA LEU A 89 12.90 -1.80 16.24
C LEU A 89 12.47 -2.56 14.99
N VAL A 90 13.20 -2.40 13.93
CA VAL A 90 13.08 -3.24 12.74
C VAL A 90 13.76 -4.57 13.03
N CYS A 91 13.07 -5.69 12.85
CA CYS A 91 13.65 -7.02 12.89
C CYS A 91 14.54 -7.20 11.65
N TYR A 92 15.84 -7.02 11.82
CA TYR A 92 16.83 -7.06 10.75
C TYR A 92 17.44 -8.45 10.63
N ILE A 93 17.31 -9.04 9.45
CA ILE A 93 17.80 -10.39 9.15
C ILE A 93 19.01 -10.29 8.22
N PRO A 94 20.25 -10.48 8.73
CA PRO A 94 21.46 -10.52 7.91
C PRO A 94 21.46 -11.63 6.86
N LEU A 95 22.31 -11.50 5.83
CA LEU A 95 22.51 -12.54 4.83
C LEU A 95 22.90 -13.87 5.47
N GLY A 96 22.31 -14.93 4.97
CA GLY A 96 22.50 -16.31 5.44
C GLY A 96 21.29 -17.16 5.14
N THR A 97 21.30 -18.37 5.66
CA THR A 97 20.19 -19.33 5.58
C THR A 97 19.71 -19.65 6.99
N TYR A 98 18.42 -19.47 7.23
CA TYR A 98 17.77 -19.71 8.52
C TYR A 98 16.75 -20.83 8.35
N THR A 99 17.05 -22.00 8.90
CA THR A 99 16.12 -23.13 8.91
C THR A 99 15.06 -22.89 9.97
N VAL A 100 13.79 -23.09 9.63
CA VAL A 100 12.65 -22.98 10.56
C VAL A 100 11.77 -24.22 10.50
N THR A 101 11.16 -24.55 11.63
CA THR A 101 10.26 -25.71 11.80
C THR A 101 8.89 -25.33 12.31
N ASP A 102 8.60 -24.06 12.46
CA ASP A 102 7.27 -23.52 12.80
C ASP A 102 7.13 -22.10 12.24
N THR A 103 5.94 -21.52 12.43
CA THR A 103 5.59 -20.17 12.00
C THR A 103 6.42 -19.10 12.72
N LEU A 104 6.83 -18.10 11.97
CA LEU A 104 7.38 -16.85 12.49
C LEU A 104 6.24 -15.82 12.66
N TYR A 105 6.04 -15.34 13.89
CA TYR A 105 4.89 -14.52 14.25
C TYR A 105 5.23 -13.04 14.22
N ALA A 106 4.83 -12.34 13.16
CA ALA A 106 4.90 -10.89 13.03
C ALA A 106 3.63 -10.24 13.59
N GLN A 107 3.44 -10.33 14.89
CA GLN A 107 2.24 -9.89 15.57
C GLN A 107 2.31 -8.42 15.95
N GLN A 108 1.40 -7.60 15.45
CA GLN A 108 1.26 -6.21 15.86
C GLN A 108 0.37 -6.11 17.10
N TYR A 109 0.86 -5.40 18.14
CA TYR A 109 0.12 -5.19 19.38
C TYR A 109 -0.48 -3.79 19.44
N ILE A 110 -1.64 -3.66 20.10
CA ILE A 110 -2.16 -2.36 20.54
C ILE A 110 -1.54 -2.04 21.92
N TRP A 111 -0.97 -0.86 22.01
CA TRP A 111 -0.55 -0.26 23.27
C TRP A 111 -1.68 0.63 23.78
N TRP A 112 -2.42 0.16 24.79
CA TRP A 112 -3.50 0.91 25.39
C TRP A 112 -3.02 1.57 26.69
N GLU A 113 -3.06 2.88 26.79
CA GLU A 113 -3.18 3.57 28.04
C GLU A 113 -4.62 4.05 28.21
N GLY A 114 -5.35 3.36 29.08
CA GLY A 114 -6.70 3.75 29.47
C GLY A 114 -7.82 3.23 28.56
N TYR A 115 -8.55 2.27 29.06
CA TYR A 115 -9.85 1.89 28.56
C TYR A 115 -10.84 2.04 29.74
N PRO A 116 -12.06 2.48 29.58
CA PRO A 116 -12.85 2.53 28.33
C PRO A 116 -12.49 3.75 27.48
N TYR A 117 -12.79 3.64 26.20
CA TYR A 117 -12.75 4.67 25.18
C TYR A 117 -13.33 5.96 25.77
N ASP A 118 -12.49 6.82 26.24
CA ASP A 118 -12.85 8.18 26.52
C ASP A 118 -12.74 8.87 25.16
N GLU A 119 -13.85 9.32 24.62
CA GLU A 119 -14.01 9.94 23.30
C GLU A 119 -12.96 11.05 23.04
N TYR A 120 -12.23 11.43 24.05
CA TYR A 120 -11.35 12.58 24.07
C TYR A 120 -9.88 12.24 24.32
N ARG A 121 -9.51 10.99 24.54
CA ARG A 121 -8.12 10.61 24.78
C ARG A 121 -7.54 9.85 23.58
N THR A 122 -6.57 10.48 23.00
CA THR A 122 -5.72 9.93 21.97
C THR A 122 -4.98 8.72 22.51
N VAL A 123 -5.34 7.55 21.99
CA VAL A 123 -4.61 6.32 22.25
C VAL A 123 -3.40 6.32 21.34
N PRO A 124 -2.18 6.12 21.85
CA PRO A 124 -1.02 5.89 20.97
C PRO A 124 -1.35 4.73 20.05
N ARG A 125 -1.34 4.98 18.74
CA ARG A 125 -1.57 3.90 17.81
C ARG A 125 -0.36 2.98 17.75
N MET A 126 -0.63 1.83 17.25
CA MET A 126 0.22 0.68 17.15
C MET A 126 1.48 0.97 16.37
N PHE A 127 2.59 0.51 16.87
CA PHE A 127 3.79 0.43 16.08
C PHE A 127 3.76 -0.85 15.24
N PRO A 128 4.03 -0.75 13.94
CA PRO A 128 4.02 -1.90 13.06
C PRO A 128 5.17 -2.85 13.35
N VAL A 129 5.00 -4.09 12.92
CA VAL A 129 6.10 -5.03 12.79
C VAL A 129 6.75 -4.82 11.44
N VAL A 130 8.05 -4.59 11.44
CA VAL A 130 8.86 -4.47 10.22
C VAL A 130 9.91 -5.57 10.22
N ILE A 131 9.86 -6.44 9.23
CA ILE A 131 10.87 -7.47 8.96
C ILE A 131 11.64 -7.04 7.73
N MET A 132 12.94 -6.89 7.87
CA MET A 132 13.82 -6.41 6.82
C MET A 132 15.00 -7.35 6.61
N GLY A 133 15.07 -7.95 5.44
CA GLY A 133 16.24 -8.72 5.01
C GLY A 133 17.38 -7.81 4.54
N GLN A 134 18.59 -8.18 4.89
CA GLN A 134 19.77 -7.60 4.29
C GLN A 134 19.80 -7.90 2.79
N ARG A 135 19.95 -6.87 1.97
CA ARG A 135 20.19 -7.03 0.53
C ARG A 135 21.64 -6.72 0.21
N ASN A 136 22.21 -7.46 -0.72
CA ASN A 136 23.50 -7.17 -1.32
C ASN A 136 23.43 -7.50 -2.80
N ILE A 137 24.39 -7.06 -3.57
CA ILE A 137 24.53 -7.38 -4.99
C ILE A 137 25.79 -8.24 -5.15
N ASP A 138 25.66 -9.39 -5.78
CA ASP A 138 26.77 -10.28 -6.04
C ASP A 138 27.61 -9.82 -7.25
N ALA A 139 28.67 -10.56 -7.53
CA ALA A 139 29.60 -10.26 -8.67
C ALA A 139 28.91 -10.34 -10.04
N ASN A 140 27.74 -10.97 -10.14
CA ASN A 140 26.97 -11.10 -11.39
C ASN A 140 25.88 -10.02 -11.51
N GLY A 141 25.73 -9.15 -10.49
CA GLY A 141 24.67 -8.15 -10.42
C GLY A 141 23.33 -8.66 -9.84
N GLU A 142 23.31 -9.89 -9.32
CA GLU A 142 22.10 -10.48 -8.73
C GLU A 142 21.93 -10.01 -7.28
N THR A 143 20.68 -9.70 -6.91
CA THR A 143 20.36 -9.29 -5.55
C THR A 143 20.30 -10.49 -4.61
N LEU A 144 21.23 -10.54 -3.67
CA LEU A 144 21.25 -11.50 -2.58
C LEU A 144 20.29 -11.08 -1.46
N ARG A 145 19.58 -12.06 -0.89
CA ARG A 145 18.66 -11.90 0.25
C ARG A 145 18.86 -13.02 1.27
N PRO A 146 18.61 -12.80 2.57
CA PRO A 146 18.59 -13.89 3.54
C PRO A 146 17.49 -14.89 3.19
N LYS A 147 17.79 -16.19 3.37
CA LYS A 147 16.86 -17.28 3.10
C LYS A 147 16.22 -17.78 4.39
N ILE A 148 14.89 -17.75 4.44
CA ILE A 148 14.10 -18.43 5.47
C ILE A 148 13.62 -19.75 4.86
N VAL A 149 14.12 -20.86 5.35
CA VAL A 149 13.85 -22.20 4.81
C VAL A 149 12.99 -23.00 5.78
N LEU A 150 11.75 -23.25 5.41
CA LEU A 150 10.91 -24.22 6.12
C LEU A 150 11.46 -25.62 5.87
N ALA A 151 11.85 -26.31 6.93
CA ALA A 151 12.39 -27.65 6.81
C ALA A 151 11.43 -28.61 6.07
N PRO A 152 11.95 -29.60 5.30
CA PRO A 152 11.09 -30.55 4.59
C PRO A 152 10.20 -31.33 5.55
N LYS A 153 8.95 -31.59 5.13
CA LYS A 153 7.97 -32.42 5.87
C LYS A 153 7.79 -32.00 7.34
N THR A 154 7.79 -30.69 7.57
CA THR A 154 7.57 -30.11 8.89
C THR A 154 6.16 -30.46 9.38
N GLU A 155 6.06 -31.03 10.59
CA GLU A 155 4.77 -31.33 11.21
C GLU A 155 3.88 -30.07 11.19
N ARG A 156 2.57 -30.25 10.98
CA ARG A 156 1.55 -29.19 10.84
C ARG A 156 1.59 -28.39 9.53
N PHE A 157 2.62 -28.50 8.68
CA PHE A 157 2.65 -27.93 7.34
C PHE A 157 2.38 -28.96 6.25
N THR A 158 2.39 -30.24 6.58
CA THR A 158 2.16 -31.34 5.63
C THR A 158 0.68 -31.55 5.29
N TYR A 159 -0.25 -31.01 6.10
CA TYR A 159 -1.69 -31.19 5.91
C TYR A 159 -2.22 -30.32 4.76
N THR A 160 -3.03 -30.93 3.90
CA THR A 160 -3.67 -30.22 2.77
C THR A 160 -4.97 -29.50 3.14
N GLU A 161 -5.53 -29.82 4.31
CA GLU A 161 -6.82 -29.31 4.78
C GLU A 161 -6.68 -28.10 5.72
N THR A 162 -5.49 -27.93 6.30
CA THR A 162 -5.17 -26.79 7.17
C THR A 162 -3.93 -26.09 6.67
N HIS A 163 -4.06 -24.81 6.38
CA HIS A 163 -2.97 -24.03 5.82
C HIS A 163 -2.25 -23.23 6.90
N ARG A 164 -0.91 -23.22 6.84
CA ARG A 164 -0.07 -22.60 7.86
C ARG A 164 1.03 -21.74 7.23
N PRO A 165 1.20 -20.48 7.67
CA PRO A 165 2.21 -19.60 7.11
C PRO A 165 3.58 -19.84 7.72
N VAL A 166 4.64 -19.65 6.90
CA VAL A 166 6.01 -19.53 7.38
C VAL A 166 6.18 -18.21 8.11
N ILE A 167 5.69 -17.11 7.53
CA ILE A 167 5.62 -15.80 8.21
C ILE A 167 4.15 -15.39 8.31
N ASP A 168 3.72 -15.03 9.52
CA ASP A 168 2.36 -14.63 9.82
C ASP A 168 2.31 -13.18 10.29
N VAL A 169 1.81 -12.29 9.43
CA VAL A 169 1.64 -10.87 9.74
C VAL A 169 0.19 -10.62 10.14
N PHE A 170 -0.04 -10.27 11.40
CA PHE A 170 -1.39 -10.08 11.91
C PHE A 170 -1.44 -9.11 13.09
N PHE A 171 -2.66 -8.69 13.39
CA PHE A 171 -2.96 -7.81 14.49
C PHE A 171 -3.83 -8.50 15.54
N GLY A 172 -3.51 -8.29 16.82
CA GLY A 172 -4.36 -8.72 17.93
C GLY A 172 -4.38 -10.24 18.13
N HIS A 173 -5.56 -10.77 18.51
CA HIS A 173 -5.68 -12.12 19.04
C HIS A 173 -5.76 -13.24 18.02
N SER A 174 -6.10 -12.91 16.77
CA SER A 174 -6.46 -13.95 15.82
C SER A 174 -6.14 -13.54 14.40
N SER A 175 -5.31 -14.33 13.77
CA SER A 175 -5.06 -14.29 12.34
C SER A 175 -6.23 -14.83 11.50
N GLU A 176 -7.23 -15.44 12.13
CA GLU A 176 -8.40 -16.00 11.44
C GLU A 176 -9.49 -14.98 11.20
N ASN A 177 -9.55 -13.95 12.02
CA ASN A 177 -10.46 -12.83 11.82
C ASN A 177 -9.79 -11.80 10.95
N ASN A 178 -10.21 -11.73 9.70
CA ASN A 178 -10.00 -10.67 8.71
C ASN A 178 -9.06 -9.55 9.13
N ALA A 179 -8.20 -9.08 8.22
CA ALA A 179 -7.35 -7.95 8.48
C ALA A 179 -8.09 -6.91 9.32
N ALA A 180 -7.77 -6.87 10.57
CA ALA A 180 -8.33 -5.85 11.42
C ALA A 180 -7.93 -4.50 10.80
N PRO A 181 -8.83 -3.54 10.70
CA PRO A 181 -8.49 -2.18 10.23
C PRO A 181 -7.32 -1.56 10.98
N ALA A 182 -6.90 -2.20 12.04
CA ALA A 182 -5.85 -1.80 12.93
C ALA A 182 -4.47 -2.41 12.61
N SER A 183 -4.37 -3.37 11.68
CA SER A 183 -3.10 -3.97 11.23
C SER A 183 -2.46 -3.09 10.16
N ILE A 184 -1.88 -1.96 10.56
CA ILE A 184 -1.40 -0.92 9.66
C ILE A 184 0.12 -0.83 9.62
N MET A 185 0.68 -0.39 8.49
CA MET A 185 2.11 -0.14 8.27
C MET A 185 3.04 -1.34 8.47
N ASN A 186 2.53 -2.55 8.67
CA ASN A 186 3.35 -3.75 8.77
C ASN A 186 4.09 -3.98 7.45
N MET A 187 5.37 -4.35 7.54
CA MET A 187 6.19 -4.53 6.35
C MET A 187 7.05 -5.78 6.44
N VAL A 188 7.07 -6.53 5.34
CA VAL A 188 8.03 -7.63 5.11
C VAL A 188 8.77 -7.31 3.82
N THR A 189 10.09 -7.13 3.90
CA THR A 189 10.88 -6.73 2.73
C THR A 189 12.21 -7.46 2.63
N GLY A 190 12.62 -7.76 1.39
CA GLY A 190 13.98 -8.21 1.08
C GLY A 190 14.29 -9.63 1.57
N LEU A 191 13.33 -10.54 1.63
CA LEU A 191 13.51 -11.92 2.05
C LEU A 191 13.41 -12.91 0.88
N HIS A 192 14.07 -14.05 1.04
CA HIS A 192 13.89 -15.22 0.18
C HIS A 192 13.32 -16.36 1.04
N ILE A 193 12.04 -16.67 0.87
CA ILE A 193 11.34 -17.73 1.60
C ILE A 193 11.35 -18.99 0.74
N VAL A 194 11.76 -20.12 1.32
CA VAL A 194 11.79 -21.41 0.65
C VAL A 194 10.96 -22.41 1.42
N ILE A 195 9.92 -22.96 0.80
CA ILE A 195 9.10 -24.02 1.37
C ILE A 195 9.72 -25.35 1.01
N GLY A 196 10.23 -26.08 2.01
CA GLY A 196 10.83 -27.40 1.84
C GLY A 196 9.82 -28.45 1.35
N GLU A 197 10.34 -29.50 0.70
CA GLU A 197 9.54 -30.60 0.10
C GLU A 197 8.52 -31.21 1.08
N GLY A 198 7.33 -31.52 0.58
CA GLY A 198 6.27 -32.22 1.32
C GLY A 198 5.49 -31.38 2.30
N ASN A 199 5.64 -30.06 2.29
CA ASN A 199 4.87 -29.11 3.11
C ASN A 199 3.62 -28.61 2.36
N TYR A 200 2.71 -29.48 1.99
CA TYR A 200 1.58 -29.20 1.09
C TYR A 200 0.59 -28.14 1.59
N GLY A 201 0.50 -27.93 2.91
CA GLY A 201 -0.35 -26.90 3.52
C GLY A 201 0.38 -25.60 3.82
N ALA A 202 1.65 -25.46 3.40
CA ALA A 202 2.43 -24.28 3.72
C ALA A 202 2.01 -23.07 2.89
N ILE A 203 2.04 -21.91 3.56
CA ILE A 203 1.93 -20.58 2.96
C ILE A 203 3.27 -19.88 3.18
N GLY A 204 3.80 -19.19 2.18
CA GLY A 204 5.01 -18.40 2.37
C GLY A 204 4.79 -17.25 3.37
N ILE A 205 3.91 -16.31 3.05
CA ILE A 205 3.54 -15.19 3.92
C ILE A 205 2.02 -15.10 4.01
N ARG A 206 1.48 -15.06 5.23
CA ARG A 206 0.13 -14.60 5.46
C ARG A 206 0.18 -13.12 5.84
N CYS A 207 -0.53 -12.28 5.10
CA CYS A 207 -0.54 -10.84 5.33
C CYS A 207 -1.98 -10.33 5.35
N TYR A 208 -2.58 -10.31 6.54
CA TYR A 208 -3.84 -9.63 6.78
C TYR A 208 -3.54 -8.27 7.40
N ALA A 209 -3.35 -7.29 6.54
CA ALA A 209 -2.96 -5.95 6.95
C ALA A 209 -3.82 -4.90 6.25
N ALA A 210 -3.71 -3.66 6.68
CA ALA A 210 -4.48 -2.53 6.18
C ALA A 210 -3.55 -1.41 5.68
N GLN A 211 -3.93 -0.17 5.92
CA GLN A 211 -3.24 1.01 5.40
C GLN A 211 -1.72 0.97 5.60
N GLY A 212 -1.00 1.36 4.59
CA GLY A 212 0.45 1.51 4.63
C GLY A 212 1.23 0.20 4.79
N ALA A 213 0.56 -0.96 4.88
CA ALA A 213 1.26 -2.24 4.97
C ALA A 213 1.81 -2.69 3.61
N ALA A 214 2.88 -3.50 3.62
CA ALA A 214 3.52 -3.97 2.41
C ALA A 214 4.23 -5.32 2.58
N VAL A 215 4.18 -6.14 1.54
CA VAL A 215 5.16 -7.20 1.26
C VAL A 215 5.87 -6.80 -0.02
N GLU A 216 7.19 -6.63 0.03
CA GLU A 216 7.91 -6.10 -1.12
C GLU A 216 9.30 -6.69 -1.28
N ASP A 217 9.75 -6.78 -2.52
CA ASP A 217 11.08 -7.25 -2.87
C ASP A 217 11.42 -8.63 -2.26
N CYS A 218 10.40 -9.49 -2.13
CA CYS A 218 10.55 -10.85 -1.62
C CYS A 218 10.55 -11.88 -2.77
N ILE A 219 11.31 -12.96 -2.57
CA ILE A 219 11.25 -14.17 -3.40
C ILE A 219 10.60 -15.25 -2.54
N ILE A 220 9.63 -15.95 -3.08
CA ILE A 220 8.93 -17.05 -2.40
C ILE A 220 8.97 -18.27 -3.32
N ASP A 221 9.87 -19.20 -3.02
CA ASP A 221 9.90 -20.52 -3.65
C ASP A 221 8.89 -21.41 -2.90
N ALA A 222 7.65 -21.39 -3.35
CA ALA A 222 6.53 -22.07 -2.68
C ALA A 222 6.53 -23.59 -2.91
N GLY A 223 7.27 -24.12 -3.88
CA GLY A 223 7.48 -25.55 -4.10
C GLY A 223 6.18 -26.35 -4.08
N ASP A 224 6.08 -27.32 -3.17
CA ASP A 224 4.88 -28.15 -2.96
C ASP A 224 3.78 -27.45 -2.16
N GLY A 225 4.06 -26.29 -1.59
CA GLY A 225 3.18 -25.54 -0.71
C GLY A 225 1.84 -25.15 -1.34
N TRP A 226 0.94 -24.73 -0.49
CA TRP A 226 -0.38 -24.31 -0.91
C TRP A 226 -0.36 -22.92 -1.58
N CYS A 227 0.28 -21.93 -0.96
CA CYS A 227 0.20 -20.54 -1.43
C CYS A 227 1.47 -19.76 -1.16
N GLY A 228 1.86 -18.87 -2.08
CA GLY A 228 2.96 -17.95 -1.85
C GLY A 228 2.60 -16.85 -0.84
N ILE A 229 1.57 -16.04 -1.14
CA ILE A 229 1.05 -15.00 -0.25
C ILE A 229 -0.45 -15.23 -0.04
N TRP A 230 -0.89 -15.28 1.21
CA TRP A 230 -2.30 -15.36 1.56
C TRP A 230 -2.77 -14.08 2.26
N GLY A 231 -3.82 -13.46 1.72
CA GLY A 231 -4.28 -12.13 2.09
C GLY A 231 -3.52 -11.04 1.35
N CYS A 232 -3.82 -9.80 1.66
CA CYS A 232 -3.15 -8.66 1.08
C CYS A 232 -3.08 -7.49 2.07
N ALA A 233 -2.24 -6.51 1.75
CA ALA A 233 -2.23 -5.22 2.39
C ALA A 233 -3.40 -4.38 1.87
N GLY A 234 -4.61 -4.69 2.34
CA GLY A 234 -5.82 -3.98 1.93
C GLY A 234 -5.94 -2.57 2.50
N ASN A 235 -7.06 -1.91 2.21
CA ASN A 235 -7.37 -0.56 2.68
C ASN A 235 -6.28 0.47 2.37
N GLY A 236 -5.75 0.48 1.12
CA GLY A 236 -4.73 1.44 0.73
C GLY A 236 -3.30 1.01 1.05
N GLY A 237 -3.06 -0.27 1.32
CA GLY A 237 -1.73 -0.86 1.32
C GLY A 237 -1.28 -1.27 -0.09
N SER A 238 -0.02 -1.62 -0.24
CA SER A 238 0.56 -1.97 -1.54
C SER A 238 1.65 -3.02 -1.42
N HIS A 239 1.51 -4.10 -2.18
CA HIS A 239 2.59 -5.05 -2.38
C HIS A 239 3.36 -4.73 -3.66
N ALA A 240 4.68 -4.90 -3.65
CA ALA A 240 5.50 -4.57 -4.80
C ALA A 240 6.67 -5.53 -5.05
N GLN A 241 6.94 -5.82 -6.33
CA GLN A 241 8.16 -6.47 -6.79
C GLN A 241 8.44 -7.83 -6.14
N ASN A 242 7.41 -8.63 -5.90
CA ASN A 242 7.57 -9.97 -5.37
C ASN A 242 7.65 -11.02 -6.49
N ILE A 243 8.46 -12.05 -6.28
CA ILE A 243 8.59 -13.20 -7.17
C ILE A 243 8.08 -14.43 -6.44
N ILE A 244 7.08 -15.10 -7.02
CA ILE A 244 6.49 -16.31 -6.42
C ILE A 244 6.65 -17.46 -7.42
N ARG A 245 7.37 -18.51 -7.03
CA ARG A 245 7.62 -19.67 -7.86
C ARG A 245 6.96 -20.92 -7.27
N GLY A 246 6.29 -21.69 -8.11
CA GLY A 246 5.60 -22.89 -7.70
C GLY A 246 4.43 -22.64 -6.76
N GLY A 247 4.12 -23.59 -5.90
CA GLY A 247 2.94 -23.57 -5.05
C GLY A 247 1.68 -23.98 -5.81
N SER A 248 0.58 -24.16 -5.11
CA SER A 248 -0.73 -24.34 -5.73
C SER A 248 -1.29 -23.00 -6.22
N ILE A 249 -1.12 -21.95 -5.44
CA ILE A 249 -1.59 -20.60 -5.70
C ILE A 249 -0.42 -19.62 -5.48
N GLY A 250 -0.29 -18.63 -6.35
CA GLY A 250 0.70 -17.58 -6.15
C GLY A 250 0.27 -16.61 -5.04
N ILE A 251 -0.82 -15.90 -5.26
CA ILE A 251 -1.45 -15.04 -4.25
C ILE A 251 -2.93 -15.35 -4.13
N ASP A 252 -3.41 -15.56 -2.90
CA ASP A 252 -4.82 -15.74 -2.58
C ASP A 252 -5.31 -14.59 -1.71
N ILE A 253 -6.15 -13.75 -2.29
CA ILE A 253 -6.80 -12.60 -1.65
C ILE A 253 -8.32 -12.80 -1.51
N SER A 254 -8.77 -14.03 -1.47
CA SER A 254 -10.20 -14.37 -1.33
C SER A 254 -10.82 -13.91 -0.01
N LYS A 255 -10.01 -13.59 0.99
CA LYS A 255 -10.42 -13.05 2.30
C LYS A 255 -9.70 -11.75 2.66
N GLY A 256 -9.32 -10.95 1.69
CA GLY A 256 -8.62 -9.69 1.93
C GLY A 256 -9.55 -8.55 2.36
N THR A 257 -8.97 -7.51 2.93
CA THR A 257 -9.63 -6.21 3.08
C THR A 257 -9.72 -5.48 1.75
N PRO A 258 -10.57 -4.46 1.64
CA PRO A 258 -10.77 -3.76 0.37
C PRO A 258 -9.51 -3.02 -0.10
N GLY A 259 -9.44 -2.85 -1.40
CA GLY A 259 -8.55 -1.95 -2.10
C GLY A 259 -7.06 -2.15 -1.87
N SER A 260 -6.35 -2.72 -2.83
CA SER A 260 -4.90 -2.87 -2.76
C SER A 260 -4.28 -2.87 -4.16
N ALA A 261 -3.13 -2.23 -4.32
CA ALA A 261 -2.36 -2.25 -5.55
C ALA A 261 -1.17 -3.22 -5.43
N MET A 262 -1.07 -4.16 -6.38
CA MET A 262 0.05 -5.09 -6.53
C MET A 262 0.85 -4.68 -7.77
N SER A 263 2.12 -4.33 -7.60
CA SER A 263 2.94 -3.89 -8.74
C SER A 263 4.20 -4.72 -8.93
N GLY A 264 4.53 -5.02 -10.19
CA GLY A 264 5.79 -5.67 -10.54
C GLY A 264 5.94 -7.11 -10.02
N PHE A 265 4.85 -7.85 -9.89
CA PHE A 265 4.91 -9.26 -9.49
C PHE A 265 5.35 -10.16 -10.63
N VAL A 266 6.10 -11.21 -10.27
CA VAL A 266 6.37 -12.34 -11.14
C VAL A 266 5.76 -13.60 -10.53
N PHE A 267 4.85 -14.22 -11.24
CA PHE A 267 4.27 -15.53 -10.91
C PHE A 267 4.82 -16.56 -11.86
N ASP A 268 5.42 -17.62 -11.32
CA ASP A 268 6.20 -18.57 -12.07
C ASP A 268 5.73 -20.00 -11.75
N HIS A 269 4.95 -20.58 -12.65
CA HIS A 269 4.48 -21.98 -12.65
C HIS A 269 3.74 -22.42 -11.39
N GLN A 270 2.67 -21.74 -11.03
CA GLN A 270 1.74 -22.22 -10.01
C GLN A 270 0.90 -23.38 -10.57
N ARG A 271 0.72 -24.43 -9.78
CA ARG A 271 -0.02 -25.65 -10.21
C ARG A 271 -1.50 -25.40 -10.52
N ASN A 272 -2.13 -24.41 -9.90
CA ASN A 272 -3.53 -24.06 -10.12
C ASN A 272 -3.70 -22.64 -10.66
N HIS A 273 -3.44 -21.64 -9.83
CA HIS A 273 -3.69 -20.23 -10.17
C HIS A 273 -2.53 -19.35 -9.70
N ALA A 274 -2.12 -18.41 -10.52
CA ALA A 274 -1.21 -17.35 -10.10
C ALA A 274 -1.90 -16.37 -9.14
N ILE A 275 -3.14 -15.99 -9.48
CA ILE A 275 -3.92 -14.99 -8.74
C ILE A 275 -5.32 -15.53 -8.47
N VAL A 276 -5.74 -15.49 -7.20
CA VAL A 276 -7.10 -15.73 -6.75
C VAL A 276 -7.61 -14.44 -6.10
N ALA A 277 -8.47 -13.70 -6.81
CA ALA A 277 -9.09 -12.48 -6.34
C ALA A 277 -10.44 -12.77 -5.68
N GLY A 278 -10.70 -12.17 -4.55
CA GLY A 278 -11.95 -12.34 -3.79
C GLY A 278 -12.04 -11.34 -2.64
N ALA A 279 -11.14 -10.36 -2.63
CA ALA A 279 -11.15 -9.29 -1.63
C ALA A 279 -12.46 -8.49 -1.67
N LYS A 280 -12.80 -7.86 -0.58
CA LYS A 280 -13.83 -6.84 -0.57
C LYS A 280 -13.35 -5.69 -1.43
N GLN A 281 -14.13 -5.27 -2.41
CA GLN A 281 -13.74 -4.22 -3.35
C GLN A 281 -12.57 -4.62 -4.29
N GLY A 282 -12.13 -3.68 -5.13
CA GLY A 282 -11.19 -3.95 -6.19
C GLY A 282 -9.77 -4.22 -5.72
N VAL A 283 -9.07 -5.04 -6.48
CA VAL A 283 -7.63 -5.23 -6.40
C VAL A 283 -7.02 -5.01 -7.79
N GLU A 284 -5.89 -4.33 -7.82
CA GLU A 284 -5.21 -3.96 -9.05
C GLU A 284 -3.86 -4.66 -9.14
N PHE A 285 -3.63 -5.36 -10.26
CA PHE A 285 -2.34 -5.94 -10.63
C PHE A 285 -1.75 -5.14 -11.79
N VAL A 286 -0.58 -4.57 -11.56
CA VAL A 286 0.04 -3.63 -12.50
C VAL A 286 1.49 -4.03 -12.80
N GLY A 287 1.82 -4.13 -14.08
CA GLY A 287 3.16 -4.51 -14.49
C GLY A 287 3.57 -5.89 -13.98
N CYS A 288 2.66 -6.86 -14.08
CA CYS A 288 2.89 -8.22 -13.59
C CYS A 288 3.23 -9.17 -14.74
N ARG A 289 4.04 -10.20 -14.42
CA ARG A 289 4.36 -11.29 -15.33
C ARG A 289 3.87 -12.61 -14.78
N ILE A 290 3.12 -13.36 -15.58
CA ILE A 290 2.61 -14.68 -15.23
C ILE A 290 3.13 -15.68 -16.27
N LEU A 291 3.84 -16.71 -15.79
CA LEU A 291 4.29 -17.87 -16.55
C LEU A 291 3.54 -19.10 -16.04
N THR A 292 2.98 -19.92 -16.93
CA THR A 292 2.20 -21.09 -16.53
C THR A 292 2.25 -22.23 -17.53
N ASP A 293 2.33 -23.44 -17.03
CA ASP A 293 2.14 -24.68 -17.75
C ASP A 293 0.78 -25.34 -17.40
N SER A 294 0.04 -24.74 -16.44
CA SER A 294 -1.28 -25.23 -16.01
C SER A 294 -2.33 -24.94 -17.09
N PRO A 295 -3.21 -25.89 -17.40
CA PRO A 295 -4.34 -25.67 -18.31
C PRO A 295 -5.45 -24.81 -17.67
N ARG A 296 -5.39 -24.57 -16.36
CA ARG A 296 -6.35 -23.74 -15.63
C ARG A 296 -6.10 -22.26 -15.86
N PRO A 297 -7.14 -21.41 -15.79
CA PRO A 297 -6.93 -19.97 -15.83
C PRO A 297 -5.97 -19.52 -14.72
N PRO A 298 -4.82 -18.91 -15.05
CA PRO A 298 -3.89 -18.46 -14.02
C PRO A 298 -4.45 -17.31 -13.18
N VAL A 299 -5.42 -16.55 -13.70
CA VAL A 299 -6.07 -15.46 -13.00
C VAL A 299 -7.55 -15.78 -12.83
N VAL A 300 -7.99 -15.91 -11.58
CA VAL A 300 -9.39 -16.16 -11.26
C VAL A 300 -9.92 -15.15 -10.25
N SER A 301 -11.18 -14.79 -10.41
CA SER A 301 -11.90 -14.00 -9.45
C SER A 301 -13.14 -14.77 -8.99
N TYR A 302 -13.30 -14.87 -7.68
CA TYR A 302 -14.46 -15.52 -7.07
C TYR A 302 -15.27 -14.47 -6.31
N GLY A 303 -16.53 -14.33 -6.69
CA GLY A 303 -17.49 -13.61 -5.90
C GLY A 303 -17.75 -14.33 -4.58
N GLY A 304 -18.03 -13.55 -3.58
CA GLY A 304 -18.42 -14.07 -2.27
C GLY A 304 -19.24 -13.06 -1.51
N THR A 305 -20.13 -13.54 -0.65
CA THR A 305 -20.84 -12.67 0.28
C THR A 305 -20.02 -12.52 1.55
N TYR A 306 -19.25 -11.46 1.65
CA TYR A 306 -18.69 -11.05 2.92
C TYR A 306 -19.36 -9.75 3.40
N MET A 307 -19.61 -9.70 4.67
CA MET A 307 -20.49 -8.82 5.46
C MET A 307 -21.03 -7.51 4.86
N PHE A 308 -20.40 -6.86 3.89
CA PHE A 308 -20.82 -5.50 3.57
C PHE A 308 -20.64 -4.98 2.13
N ILE A 309 -19.84 -5.59 1.29
CA ILE A 309 -19.37 -4.94 0.06
C ILE A 309 -19.10 -5.96 -1.03
N GLN A 310 -19.10 -5.53 -2.28
CA GLN A 310 -18.68 -6.26 -3.47
C GLN A 310 -17.36 -7.00 -3.24
N GLN A 311 -17.26 -8.22 -3.70
CA GLN A 311 -16.05 -9.00 -3.60
C GLN A 311 -15.53 -9.37 -4.97
N GLY A 312 -14.19 -9.46 -5.08
CA GLY A 312 -13.54 -10.06 -6.22
C GLY A 312 -13.44 -9.19 -7.47
N GLN A 313 -13.68 -7.90 -7.40
CA GLN A 313 -13.37 -7.02 -8.52
C GLN A 313 -11.88 -7.02 -8.81
N LEU A 314 -11.50 -7.14 -10.08
CA LEU A 314 -10.11 -7.28 -10.52
C LEU A 314 -9.80 -6.35 -11.67
N ALA A 315 -8.75 -5.55 -11.52
CA ALA A 315 -8.13 -4.86 -12.64
C ALA A 315 -6.71 -5.39 -12.90
N MET A 316 -6.35 -5.58 -14.16
CA MET A 316 -5.01 -5.93 -14.58
C MET A 316 -4.53 -4.98 -15.67
N ILE A 317 -3.39 -4.36 -15.46
CA ILE A 317 -2.86 -3.31 -16.33
C ILE A 317 -1.40 -3.61 -16.68
N ASP A 318 -1.01 -3.36 -17.93
CA ASP A 318 0.38 -3.44 -18.40
C ASP A 318 1.09 -4.74 -18.00
N SER A 319 0.42 -5.87 -18.19
CA SER A 319 0.84 -7.17 -17.68
C SER A 319 0.93 -8.24 -18.78
N THR A 320 1.66 -9.32 -18.50
CA THR A 320 1.80 -10.45 -19.42
C THR A 320 1.34 -11.75 -18.78
N ILE A 321 0.66 -12.59 -19.56
CA ILE A 321 0.25 -13.96 -19.21
C ILE A 321 0.74 -14.88 -20.33
N GLU A 322 1.68 -15.76 -20.02
CA GLU A 322 2.31 -16.65 -20.97
C GLU A 322 2.07 -18.12 -20.59
N PHE A 323 1.36 -18.84 -21.44
CA PHE A 323 1.30 -20.29 -21.38
C PHE A 323 2.48 -20.89 -22.13
N ASP A 324 3.13 -21.86 -21.54
CA ASP A 324 4.27 -22.57 -22.15
C ASP A 324 3.86 -23.27 -23.45
N ASN A 325 2.69 -23.87 -23.44
CA ASN A 325 2.17 -24.63 -24.54
C ASN A 325 0.88 -24.01 -25.11
N PRO A 326 0.70 -24.03 -26.42
CA PRO A 326 -0.58 -23.70 -27.02
C PRO A 326 -1.66 -24.72 -26.63
N PRO A 327 -2.95 -24.31 -26.58
CA PRO A 327 -4.05 -25.23 -26.30
C PRO A 327 -4.17 -26.31 -27.37
N GLU A 328 -4.61 -27.52 -26.97
CA GLU A 328 -5.01 -28.54 -27.93
C GLU A 328 -6.24 -28.09 -28.74
N GLN A 329 -6.44 -28.72 -29.90
CA GLN A 329 -7.57 -28.35 -30.77
C GLN A 329 -8.91 -28.55 -30.04
N GLY A 330 -9.63 -27.46 -29.85
CA GLY A 330 -10.95 -27.43 -29.20
C GLY A 330 -10.89 -27.29 -27.66
N GLU A 331 -9.69 -27.19 -27.08
CA GLU A 331 -9.48 -26.92 -25.66
C GLU A 331 -9.73 -25.43 -25.36
N ILE A 332 -10.39 -25.17 -24.21
CA ILE A 332 -10.53 -23.83 -23.67
C ILE A 332 -9.38 -23.57 -22.69
N GLN A 333 -8.37 -22.85 -23.16
CA GLN A 333 -7.27 -22.35 -22.34
C GLN A 333 -7.45 -20.83 -22.21
N ALA A 334 -7.89 -20.37 -21.04
CA ALA A 334 -8.23 -18.99 -20.79
C ALA A 334 -7.23 -18.33 -19.83
N ALA A 335 -6.82 -17.10 -20.11
CA ALA A 335 -5.91 -16.37 -19.23
C ALA A 335 -6.61 -15.86 -17.98
N VAL A 336 -7.85 -15.38 -18.10
CA VAL A 336 -8.65 -14.84 -16.99
C VAL A 336 -10.02 -15.49 -16.96
N SER A 337 -10.50 -15.84 -15.76
CA SER A 337 -11.87 -16.27 -15.53
C SER A 337 -12.42 -15.58 -14.28
N SER A 338 -13.42 -14.72 -14.45
CA SER A 338 -13.99 -13.94 -13.36
C SER A 338 -15.48 -14.23 -13.16
N ARG A 339 -15.89 -14.28 -11.90
CA ARG A 339 -17.30 -14.25 -11.51
C ARG A 339 -17.78 -12.87 -11.11
N GLU A 340 -16.85 -11.91 -11.10
CA GLU A 340 -17.05 -10.54 -10.68
C GLU A 340 -16.59 -9.56 -11.76
N SER A 341 -16.77 -8.28 -11.52
CA SER A 341 -16.33 -7.26 -12.47
C SER A 341 -14.84 -7.37 -12.74
N VAL A 342 -14.45 -7.27 -14.00
CA VAL A 342 -13.06 -7.36 -14.46
C VAL A 342 -12.74 -6.24 -15.44
N TYR A 343 -11.56 -5.64 -15.26
CA TYR A 343 -11.01 -4.65 -16.18
C TYR A 343 -9.59 -5.04 -16.60
N LEU A 344 -9.35 -5.09 -17.90
CA LEU A 344 -8.04 -5.40 -18.48
C LEU A 344 -7.62 -4.26 -19.41
N ARG A 345 -6.38 -3.78 -19.27
CA ARG A 345 -5.79 -2.80 -20.18
C ARG A 345 -4.32 -3.12 -20.46
N ASN A 346 -3.94 -3.11 -21.74
CA ASN A 346 -2.59 -3.48 -22.19
C ASN A 346 -2.13 -4.83 -21.60
N VAL A 347 -3.00 -5.83 -21.57
CA VAL A 347 -2.67 -7.18 -21.11
C VAL A 347 -2.28 -8.02 -22.33
N TYR A 348 -1.08 -8.56 -22.29
CA TYR A 348 -0.55 -9.39 -23.35
C TYR A 348 -0.67 -10.87 -22.97
N VAL A 349 -1.30 -11.65 -23.82
CA VAL A 349 -1.56 -13.07 -23.61
C VAL A 349 -0.90 -13.88 -24.72
N LYS A 350 -0.19 -14.96 -24.33
CA LYS A 350 0.48 -15.85 -25.26
C LYS A 350 -0.07 -17.27 -25.17
N ASN A 351 -0.29 -17.90 -26.30
CA ASN A 351 -0.68 -19.29 -26.41
C ASN A 351 -1.99 -19.63 -25.66
N ALA A 352 -3.00 -18.78 -25.76
CA ALA A 352 -4.30 -19.02 -25.15
C ALA A 352 -5.41 -18.99 -26.20
N SER A 353 -6.44 -19.83 -26.04
CA SER A 353 -7.64 -19.74 -26.89
C SER A 353 -8.49 -18.53 -26.54
N HIS A 354 -8.49 -18.13 -25.25
CA HIS A 354 -9.27 -16.99 -24.77
C HIS A 354 -8.41 -16.12 -23.82
N ALA A 355 -8.51 -14.82 -23.99
CA ALA A 355 -8.00 -13.87 -22.99
C ALA A 355 -8.90 -13.84 -21.75
N VAL A 356 -10.23 -13.94 -21.95
CA VAL A 356 -11.22 -14.04 -20.89
C VAL A 356 -12.20 -15.15 -21.24
N CYS A 357 -12.56 -15.97 -20.25
CA CYS A 357 -13.66 -16.92 -20.34
C CYS A 357 -14.36 -17.04 -18.98
N ASN A 358 -15.43 -16.29 -18.81
CA ASN A 358 -16.16 -16.19 -17.55
C ASN A 358 -17.27 -17.28 -17.44
N PRO A 359 -17.64 -17.66 -16.22
CA PRO A 359 -18.71 -18.65 -15.99
C PRO A 359 -20.09 -18.19 -16.46
N ASP A 360 -20.35 -16.89 -16.58
CA ASP A 360 -21.59 -16.32 -17.11
C ASP A 360 -21.72 -16.43 -18.63
N GLY A 361 -20.68 -16.93 -19.30
CA GLY A 361 -20.62 -17.08 -20.76
C GLY A 361 -19.91 -15.95 -21.49
N THR A 362 -19.50 -14.89 -20.81
CA THR A 362 -18.71 -13.80 -21.41
C THR A 362 -17.34 -14.32 -21.85
N LYS A 363 -16.98 -14.08 -23.11
CA LYS A 363 -15.72 -14.54 -23.71
C LYS A 363 -15.03 -13.43 -24.49
N LEU A 364 -13.72 -13.43 -24.42
CA LEU A 364 -12.83 -12.66 -25.29
C LEU A 364 -11.78 -13.61 -25.87
N GLU A 365 -11.83 -13.82 -27.16
CA GLU A 365 -10.88 -14.69 -27.86
C GLU A 365 -9.46 -14.13 -27.79
N ALA A 366 -8.46 -15.00 -27.85
CA ALA A 366 -7.05 -14.68 -27.87
C ALA A 366 -6.35 -15.32 -29.09
N ASN A 367 -5.02 -15.40 -29.06
CA ASN A 367 -4.25 -16.07 -30.09
C ASN A 367 -3.72 -17.42 -29.55
N PRO A 368 -4.24 -18.56 -30.02
CA PRO A 368 -3.81 -19.87 -29.55
C PRO A 368 -2.36 -20.23 -29.93
N ALA A 369 -1.74 -19.47 -30.84
CA ALA A 369 -0.38 -19.74 -31.29
C ALA A 369 0.44 -18.44 -31.37
N GLY A 370 0.82 -17.91 -30.21
CA GLY A 370 1.63 -16.70 -30.09
C GLY A 370 0.98 -15.59 -29.27
N TRP A 371 1.57 -14.42 -29.32
CA TRP A 371 1.14 -13.26 -28.55
C TRP A 371 -0.09 -12.57 -29.13
N CYS A 372 -0.92 -12.06 -28.24
CA CYS A 372 -1.93 -11.06 -28.55
C CYS A 372 -2.01 -10.01 -27.45
N LYS A 373 -2.54 -8.84 -27.78
CA LYS A 373 -2.77 -7.71 -26.89
C LYS A 373 -4.27 -7.52 -26.67
N VAL A 374 -4.70 -7.58 -25.43
CA VAL A 374 -5.97 -7.02 -24.97
C VAL A 374 -5.73 -5.54 -24.72
N GLU A 375 -6.15 -4.71 -25.65
CA GLU A 375 -5.95 -3.26 -25.51
C GLU A 375 -6.82 -2.69 -24.40
N GLU A 376 -8.11 -3.03 -24.39
CA GLU A 376 -9.05 -2.66 -23.33
C GLU A 376 -10.24 -3.63 -23.31
N PHE A 377 -10.55 -4.13 -22.14
CA PHE A 377 -11.71 -4.97 -21.88
C PHE A 377 -12.29 -4.63 -20.51
N ALA A 378 -13.59 -4.44 -20.45
CA ALA A 378 -14.33 -4.26 -19.19
C ALA A 378 -15.57 -5.16 -19.22
N HIS A 379 -15.81 -5.84 -18.13
CA HIS A 379 -17.05 -6.60 -17.93
C HIS A 379 -17.52 -6.42 -16.50
N GLY A 380 -18.66 -5.74 -16.36
CA GLY A 380 -19.31 -5.48 -15.08
C GLY A 380 -20.41 -6.49 -14.79
N ILE A 381 -20.75 -6.65 -13.53
CA ILE A 381 -21.89 -7.47 -13.09
C ILE A 381 -23.18 -6.69 -13.33
N ASP A 382 -24.16 -7.34 -13.95
CA ASP A 382 -25.45 -6.70 -14.27
C ASP A 382 -26.29 -6.44 -13.01
N SER A 383 -26.28 -7.37 -12.06
CA SER A 383 -26.86 -7.14 -10.74
C SER A 383 -26.19 -8.01 -9.68
N MET A 384 -25.85 -7.41 -8.56
CA MET A 384 -25.31 -8.11 -7.41
C MET A 384 -26.03 -7.65 -6.12
N PRO A 385 -26.50 -8.60 -5.31
CA PRO A 385 -27.06 -8.23 -4.03
C PRO A 385 -25.98 -7.71 -3.07
N ASP A 386 -26.29 -6.62 -2.41
CA ASP A 386 -25.52 -6.04 -1.32
C ASP A 386 -26.41 -5.93 -0.07
N HIS A 387 -25.82 -5.65 1.07
CA HIS A 387 -26.45 -5.60 2.39
C HIS A 387 -27.56 -4.54 2.55
N GLY A 388 -28.30 -4.28 1.61
CA GLY A 388 -29.39 -3.32 1.66
C GLY A 388 -29.99 -3.04 0.29
N GLY A 389 -29.52 -3.74 -0.73
CA GLY A 389 -30.04 -3.54 -2.07
C GLY A 389 -29.36 -4.37 -3.15
N ILE A 390 -29.57 -3.96 -4.36
CA ILE A 390 -28.94 -4.51 -5.55
C ILE A 390 -28.20 -3.36 -6.22
N TYR A 391 -26.92 -3.55 -6.50
CA TYR A 391 -26.17 -2.62 -7.32
C TYR A 391 -25.91 -3.19 -8.72
N THR A 392 -25.55 -2.32 -9.63
CA THR A 392 -25.12 -2.66 -10.98
C THR A 392 -23.74 -2.07 -11.25
N ALA A 393 -22.95 -2.77 -12.05
CA ALA A 393 -21.62 -2.31 -12.47
C ALA A 393 -21.61 -2.05 -13.99
N PRO A 394 -22.28 -0.98 -14.47
CA PRO A 394 -22.42 -0.69 -15.88
C PRO A 394 -21.12 -0.19 -16.49
N VAL A 395 -21.14 -0.06 -17.83
CA VAL A 395 -20.09 0.57 -18.61
C VAL A 395 -20.61 1.86 -19.21
N TYR A 396 -19.84 2.94 -19.05
CA TYR A 396 -20.08 4.25 -19.67
C TYR A 396 -18.95 4.58 -20.65
N VAL A 397 -19.31 4.98 -21.85
CA VAL A 397 -18.38 5.43 -22.89
C VAL A 397 -18.88 6.76 -23.45
N ASP A 398 -18.04 7.78 -23.43
CA ASP A 398 -18.33 9.13 -23.93
C ASP A 398 -19.70 9.65 -23.44
N GLY A 399 -19.91 9.54 -22.12
CA GLY A 399 -21.10 10.01 -21.43
C GLY A 399 -22.35 9.15 -21.62
N ARG A 400 -22.25 8.01 -22.29
CA ARG A 400 -23.38 7.11 -22.55
C ARG A 400 -23.24 5.81 -21.79
N ARG A 401 -24.25 5.45 -21.04
CA ARG A 401 -24.41 4.11 -20.48
C ARG A 401 -24.66 3.13 -21.62
N LEU A 402 -23.84 2.08 -21.71
CA LEU A 402 -24.06 1.02 -22.69
C LEU A 402 -25.25 0.13 -22.28
N ASP A 403 -25.92 -0.48 -23.28
CA ASP A 403 -26.99 -1.45 -23.05
C ASP A 403 -26.47 -2.78 -22.48
N THR A 404 -25.15 -2.99 -22.52
CA THR A 404 -24.46 -4.16 -21.96
C THR A 404 -23.46 -3.75 -20.91
N CYS A 405 -23.20 -4.63 -19.95
CA CYS A 405 -22.13 -4.43 -18.97
C CYS A 405 -20.74 -4.78 -19.51
N THR A 406 -20.60 -4.99 -20.82
CA THR A 406 -19.35 -5.40 -21.45
C THR A 406 -18.90 -4.39 -22.50
N TYR A 407 -17.63 -4.03 -22.42
CA TYR A 407 -16.92 -3.25 -23.42
C TYR A 407 -15.62 -3.97 -23.81
N ALA A 408 -15.36 -4.09 -25.08
CA ALA A 408 -14.14 -4.71 -25.58
C ALA A 408 -13.63 -3.98 -26.83
N LYS A 409 -12.36 -3.65 -26.84
CA LYS A 409 -11.66 -3.33 -28.09
C LYS A 409 -11.21 -4.63 -28.79
N PRO A 410 -11.03 -4.59 -30.12
CA PRO A 410 -10.49 -5.73 -30.85
C PRO A 410 -9.14 -6.19 -30.25
N VAL A 411 -8.99 -7.49 -30.10
CA VAL A 411 -7.71 -8.09 -29.68
C VAL A 411 -6.73 -8.02 -30.86
N LEU A 412 -5.53 -7.53 -30.59
CA LEU A 412 -4.50 -7.32 -31.59
C LEU A 412 -3.43 -8.42 -31.51
N LYS A 413 -2.90 -8.88 -32.64
CA LYS A 413 -1.69 -9.71 -32.65
C LYS A 413 -0.50 -8.80 -32.42
N ALA A 414 0.08 -8.85 -31.23
CA ALA A 414 1.20 -8.01 -30.83
C ALA A 414 2.00 -8.64 -29.69
N GLU A 415 3.31 -8.46 -29.71
CA GLU A 415 4.20 -8.82 -28.60
C GLU A 415 4.25 -7.69 -27.59
N PRO A 416 4.53 -8.00 -26.29
CA PRO A 416 4.68 -6.97 -25.26
C PRO A 416 5.91 -6.11 -25.55
N PRO A 417 5.81 -4.77 -25.36
CA PRO A 417 6.97 -3.90 -25.44
C PRO A 417 7.93 -4.19 -24.27
N LYS A 418 9.24 -4.00 -24.53
CA LYS A 418 10.29 -4.34 -23.54
C LYS A 418 10.13 -3.60 -22.20
N ASN A 419 9.64 -2.39 -22.22
CA ASN A 419 9.46 -1.55 -21.03
C ASN A 419 8.06 -1.66 -20.41
N LEU A 420 7.24 -2.63 -20.82
CA LEU A 420 5.85 -2.76 -20.32
C LEU A 420 5.80 -2.87 -18.79
N ILE A 421 6.67 -3.69 -18.23
CA ILE A 421 6.72 -3.97 -16.79
C ILE A 421 7.71 -3.03 -16.09
N GLU A 422 8.86 -2.79 -16.69
CA GLU A 422 9.97 -2.02 -16.11
C GLU A 422 9.57 -0.61 -15.70
N LYS A 423 8.64 0.03 -16.42
CA LYS A 423 8.13 1.36 -16.08
C LYS A 423 7.40 1.41 -14.73
N HIS A 424 6.99 0.25 -14.21
CA HIS A 424 6.30 0.11 -12.91
C HIS A 424 7.25 -0.31 -11.78
N LEU A 425 8.52 -0.52 -12.06
CA LEU A 425 9.50 -0.92 -11.06
C LEU A 425 10.26 0.28 -10.50
N TYR A 426 10.80 0.12 -9.32
CA TYR A 426 11.69 1.10 -8.67
C TYR A 426 12.92 0.39 -8.14
N HIS A 427 13.99 1.15 -7.94
CA HIS A 427 15.23 0.67 -7.37
C HIS A 427 15.58 1.52 -6.15
N LEU A 428 15.85 0.86 -5.04
CA LEU A 428 16.35 1.50 -3.83
C LEU A 428 17.80 1.09 -3.60
N PRO A 429 18.63 1.97 -3.01
CA PRO A 429 19.98 1.63 -2.61
C PRO A 429 20.01 0.44 -1.66
N ILE A 430 21.08 -0.34 -1.66
CA ILE A 430 21.29 -1.40 -0.68
C ILE A 430 21.66 -0.81 0.68
N TRP A 431 21.30 -1.54 1.75
CA TRP A 431 21.43 -1.01 3.12
C TRP A 431 22.88 -0.71 3.51
N GLN A 432 23.88 -1.48 3.06
CA GLN A 432 25.28 -1.20 3.34
C GLN A 432 25.72 0.18 2.82
N ASP A 433 25.18 0.60 1.69
CA ASP A 433 25.48 1.92 1.12
C ASP A 433 24.71 3.03 1.81
N VAL A 434 23.54 2.71 2.41
CA VAL A 434 22.69 3.69 3.07
C VAL A 434 23.15 3.95 4.50
N LEU A 435 23.41 2.91 5.30
CA LEU A 435 23.68 3.02 6.73
C LEU A 435 24.93 3.86 7.06
N GLN A 436 25.89 3.94 6.15
CA GLN A 436 27.11 4.76 6.35
C GLN A 436 26.82 6.26 6.35
N TRP A 437 25.68 6.71 5.80
CA TRP A 437 25.27 8.11 5.70
C TRP A 437 24.36 8.55 6.85
N ASP A 438 24.56 7.97 8.02
CA ASP A 438 23.84 8.28 9.26
C ASP A 438 23.98 9.76 9.60
N VAL A 439 22.87 10.49 9.52
CA VAL A 439 22.83 11.93 9.73
C VAL A 439 23.25 12.34 11.16
N LYS A 440 23.03 11.48 12.15
CA LYS A 440 23.45 11.73 13.52
C LYS A 440 24.97 11.71 13.63
N LYS A 441 25.62 10.73 13.04
CA LYS A 441 27.08 10.59 13.07
C LYS A 441 27.79 11.55 12.12
N CYS A 442 27.26 11.75 10.91
CA CYS A 442 27.92 12.51 9.87
C CYS A 442 27.71 14.01 10.00
N HIS A 443 26.55 14.43 10.51
CA HIS A 443 26.13 15.83 10.52
C HIS A 443 25.65 16.34 11.89
N GLY A 444 25.67 15.47 12.93
CA GLY A 444 25.36 15.88 14.30
C GLY A 444 23.87 16.10 14.58
N ALA A 445 22.97 15.52 13.78
CA ALA A 445 21.56 15.56 14.10
C ALA A 445 21.28 14.85 15.43
N ALA A 446 20.44 15.42 16.28
CA ALA A 446 20.03 14.79 17.54
C ALA A 446 18.98 13.70 17.30
N GLY A 447 17.97 13.99 16.52
CA GLY A 447 16.84 13.08 16.25
C GLY A 447 16.07 12.71 17.51
N ASP A 448 16.00 13.61 18.49
CA ASP A 448 15.33 13.43 19.78
C ASP A 448 13.96 14.11 19.86
N GLY A 449 13.60 14.90 18.83
CA GLY A 449 12.36 15.68 18.75
C GLY A 449 12.42 17.00 19.54
N ILE A 450 13.53 17.31 20.18
CA ILE A 450 13.71 18.50 21.03
C ILE A 450 14.64 19.50 20.37
N GLU A 451 15.84 19.07 20.02
CA GLU A 451 16.82 19.90 19.31
C GLU A 451 16.34 20.22 17.89
N ASP A 452 16.79 21.35 17.35
CA ASP A 452 16.51 21.75 15.99
C ASP A 452 17.50 21.08 15.03
N ASP A 453 17.06 20.06 14.33
CA ASP A 453 17.88 19.29 13.38
C ASP A 453 17.93 19.91 11.99
N THR A 454 17.31 21.09 11.77
CA THR A 454 17.16 21.66 10.42
C THR A 454 18.50 21.87 9.73
N ASP A 455 19.50 22.44 10.43
CA ASP A 455 20.82 22.71 9.85
C ASP A 455 21.58 21.42 9.54
N ALA A 456 21.51 20.43 10.44
CA ALA A 456 22.16 19.15 10.26
C ALA A 456 21.56 18.37 9.06
N LEU A 457 20.24 18.35 8.94
CA LEU A 457 19.55 17.71 7.82
C LEU A 457 19.86 18.43 6.49
N GLN A 458 19.79 19.75 6.48
CA GLN A 458 20.11 20.51 5.26
C GLN A 458 21.58 20.33 4.84
N ALA A 459 22.50 20.35 5.80
CA ALA A 459 23.91 20.08 5.53
C ALA A 459 24.13 18.67 4.95
N ALA A 460 23.42 17.66 5.45
CA ALA A 460 23.45 16.30 4.90
C ALA A 460 22.95 16.25 3.46
N ILE A 461 21.82 16.92 3.18
CA ILE A 461 21.24 17.02 1.83
C ILE A 461 22.21 17.73 0.88
N ASP A 462 22.86 18.78 1.32
CA ASP A 462 23.77 19.58 0.49
C ASP A 462 25.11 18.85 0.25
N ALA A 463 25.56 18.06 1.20
CA ALA A 463 26.87 17.39 1.15
C ALA A 463 26.87 16.13 0.26
N GLY A 464 25.75 15.44 0.12
CA GLY A 464 25.70 14.17 -0.61
C GLY A 464 24.33 13.81 -1.14
N ASP A 465 24.28 12.72 -1.89
CA ASP A 465 23.02 12.26 -2.50
C ASP A 465 22.20 11.44 -1.51
N THR A 466 22.84 10.68 -0.62
CA THR A 466 22.16 9.80 0.33
C THR A 466 22.19 10.40 1.74
N VAL A 467 21.03 10.47 2.37
CA VAL A 467 20.83 10.89 3.76
C VAL A 467 20.07 9.76 4.45
N PHE A 468 20.70 9.11 5.41
CA PHE A 468 20.06 8.09 6.21
C PHE A 468 19.57 8.67 7.53
N LEU A 469 18.29 8.44 7.81
CA LEU A 469 17.64 8.82 9.05
C LEU A 469 17.51 7.59 9.95
N PRO A 470 18.39 7.36 10.93
CA PRO A 470 18.15 6.38 11.98
C PRO A 470 16.82 6.61 12.71
N LYS A 471 16.39 5.65 13.50
CA LYS A 471 15.25 5.81 14.39
C LYS A 471 15.35 7.12 15.18
N GLY A 472 14.31 7.96 15.06
CA GLY A 472 14.30 9.26 15.72
C GLY A 472 13.19 10.19 15.26
N TYR A 473 13.07 11.30 16.00
CA TYR A 473 12.27 12.45 15.65
C TYR A 473 13.19 13.62 15.30
N TYR A 474 13.22 14.02 14.03
CA TYR A 474 14.09 15.09 13.52
C TYR A 474 13.28 16.37 13.41
N ARG A 475 13.39 17.24 14.43
CA ARG A 475 12.63 18.49 14.47
C ARG A 475 13.21 19.51 13.51
N ILE A 476 12.34 20.16 12.73
CA ILE A 476 12.70 21.22 11.81
C ILE A 476 11.90 22.49 12.06
N THR A 477 12.53 23.65 11.85
CA THR A 477 11.95 24.99 12.06
C THR A 477 11.86 25.81 10.76
N ARG A 478 12.35 25.25 9.64
CA ARG A 478 12.25 25.81 8.28
C ARG A 478 12.22 24.69 7.24
N THR A 479 11.83 25.06 6.03
CA THR A 479 11.81 24.16 4.87
C THR A 479 13.16 23.48 4.63
N LEU A 480 13.15 22.17 4.45
CA LEU A 480 14.26 21.42 3.88
C LEU A 480 14.16 21.46 2.36
N LYS A 481 15.20 21.96 1.71
CA LYS A 481 15.33 22.04 0.25
C LYS A 481 16.05 20.80 -0.25
N LEU A 482 15.32 19.95 -0.94
CA LEU A 482 15.86 18.72 -1.50
C LEU A 482 16.57 19.00 -2.84
N ARG A 483 17.47 18.12 -3.23
CA ARG A 483 18.15 18.14 -4.53
C ARG A 483 17.51 17.11 -5.47
N ALA A 484 17.73 17.22 -6.77
CA ALA A 484 17.15 16.33 -7.78
C ALA A 484 17.52 14.85 -7.61
N ASN A 485 18.62 14.58 -6.94
CA ASN A 485 19.17 13.26 -6.69
C ASN A 485 19.23 12.89 -5.20
N THR A 486 18.56 13.64 -4.33
CA THR A 486 18.49 13.34 -2.90
C THR A 486 17.84 11.99 -2.67
N ARG A 487 18.48 11.13 -1.88
CA ARG A 487 17.95 9.85 -1.40
C ARG A 487 17.78 9.94 0.12
N LEU A 488 16.62 10.38 0.56
CA LEU A 488 16.27 10.50 1.97
C LEU A 488 15.60 9.21 2.42
N ILE A 489 16.30 8.41 3.20
CA ILE A 489 15.91 7.06 3.54
C ILE A 489 15.90 6.88 5.06
N GLY A 490 14.76 6.45 5.60
CA GLY A 490 14.61 6.10 7.01
C GLY A 490 14.72 4.61 7.26
N VAL A 491 14.54 4.21 8.50
CA VAL A 491 14.51 2.79 8.93
C VAL A 491 13.16 2.15 8.65
N ALA A 492 12.09 2.91 8.98
CA ALA A 492 10.71 2.57 8.72
C ALA A 492 9.87 3.85 8.83
N GLN A 493 8.75 3.86 8.11
CA GLN A 493 7.90 5.05 7.94
C GLN A 493 7.39 5.68 9.25
N ASN A 494 7.34 4.92 10.34
CA ASN A 494 6.92 5.40 11.65
C ASN A 494 8.05 5.47 12.69
N LEU A 495 9.26 5.07 12.34
CA LEU A 495 10.42 5.08 13.22
C LEU A 495 11.43 6.18 12.88
N SER A 496 11.41 6.69 11.66
CA SER A 496 12.25 7.81 11.21
C SER A 496 11.34 8.94 10.78
N GLN A 497 11.13 9.93 11.65
CA GLN A 497 10.16 10.97 11.38
C GLN A 497 10.77 12.36 11.41
N ILE A 498 10.55 13.11 10.34
CA ILE A 498 10.81 14.55 10.30
C ILE A 498 9.60 15.25 10.91
N ILE A 499 9.84 16.14 11.86
CA ILE A 499 8.78 16.80 12.61
C ILE A 499 8.89 18.31 12.46
N VAL A 500 7.85 18.93 11.93
CA VAL A 500 7.73 20.39 11.98
C VAL A 500 7.54 20.81 13.43
N THR A 501 8.24 21.84 13.86
CA THR A 501 8.08 22.40 15.21
C THR A 501 6.61 22.61 15.58
N GLN A 502 6.25 22.24 16.79
CA GLN A 502 4.87 22.39 17.30
C GLN A 502 4.58 23.81 17.80
N LYS A 503 5.62 24.62 18.00
CA LYS A 503 5.52 26.01 18.42
C LYS A 503 5.84 26.95 17.27
N PRO A 504 5.33 28.20 17.25
CA PRO A 504 5.66 29.21 16.25
C PRO A 504 7.12 29.68 16.39
N GLU A 505 8.04 28.86 15.98
CA GLU A 505 9.49 29.10 16.02
C GLU A 505 10.09 29.14 14.62
N GLY A 506 11.28 29.72 14.51
CA GLY A 506 12.04 29.77 13.26
C GLY A 506 11.29 30.46 12.12
N ILE A 507 11.59 30.04 10.91
CA ILE A 507 10.95 30.58 9.70
C ILE A 507 9.49 30.15 9.62
N PHE A 508 9.16 28.94 10.05
CA PHE A 508 7.78 28.46 10.05
C PHE A 508 6.87 29.31 10.95
N GLY A 509 7.36 29.73 12.13
CA GLY A 509 6.60 30.58 13.04
C GLY A 509 6.39 32.00 12.54
N GLN A 510 7.18 32.45 11.56
CA GLN A 510 7.12 33.79 10.97
C GLN A 510 6.41 33.82 9.61
N ALA A 511 6.07 32.66 9.05
CA ALA A 511 5.47 32.55 7.72
C ALA A 511 4.12 33.29 7.66
N LYS A 512 3.91 34.03 6.57
CA LYS A 512 2.66 34.75 6.26
C LYS A 512 1.91 34.11 5.09
N GLU A 513 2.63 33.35 4.27
CA GLU A 513 2.12 32.63 3.12
C GLU A 513 2.36 31.12 3.32
N PRO A 514 1.59 30.25 2.67
CA PRO A 514 1.80 28.81 2.74
C PRO A 514 3.24 28.43 2.38
N ILE A 515 3.86 27.62 3.24
CA ILE A 515 5.26 27.23 3.11
C ILE A 515 5.41 25.68 3.28
N PRO A 516 6.16 24.99 2.40
CA PRO A 516 6.35 23.54 2.51
C PRO A 516 7.35 23.17 3.62
N ALA A 517 7.13 22.03 4.26
CA ALA A 517 8.15 21.43 5.12
C ALA A 517 9.28 20.81 4.27
N LEU A 518 8.93 20.09 3.21
CA LEU A 518 9.86 19.57 2.21
C LEU A 518 9.59 20.24 0.85
N ASP A 519 10.63 20.76 0.22
CA ASP A 519 10.55 21.40 -1.10
C ASP A 519 11.54 20.77 -2.06
N THR A 520 11.05 20.29 -3.22
CA THR A 520 11.88 19.71 -4.27
C THR A 520 12.23 20.76 -5.34
N PRO A 521 13.35 20.60 -6.04
CA PRO A 521 13.63 21.45 -7.21
C PRO A 521 12.63 21.12 -8.34
N ASP A 522 12.46 22.06 -9.26
CA ASP A 522 11.58 21.88 -10.42
C ASP A 522 12.39 21.30 -11.60
N ILE A 523 12.52 19.96 -11.63
CA ILE A 523 13.39 19.23 -12.59
C ILE A 523 12.68 17.99 -13.11
N ALA A 524 12.56 17.90 -14.45
CA ALA A 524 11.88 16.79 -15.12
C ALA A 524 12.66 15.45 -15.00
N ASP A 525 13.98 15.47 -15.21
CA ASP A 525 14.83 14.28 -15.21
C ASP A 525 15.54 14.10 -13.86
N ALA A 526 14.74 13.96 -12.79
CA ALA A 526 15.25 13.79 -11.44
C ALA A 526 15.26 12.30 -11.04
N GLU A 527 16.08 11.97 -10.04
CA GLU A 527 16.19 10.65 -9.41
C GLU A 527 16.05 10.75 -7.88
N LEU A 528 15.15 11.61 -7.42
CA LEU A 528 14.90 11.83 -6.00
C LEU A 528 14.19 10.62 -5.39
N ILE A 529 14.65 10.17 -4.23
CA ILE A 529 14.03 9.09 -3.46
C ILE A 529 13.64 9.60 -2.07
N LEU A 530 12.38 9.42 -1.71
CA LEU A 530 11.90 9.51 -0.34
C LEU A 530 11.38 8.12 0.07
N ALA A 531 12.01 7.48 1.06
CA ALA A 531 11.63 6.11 1.42
C ALA A 531 11.74 5.83 2.91
N TYR A 532 10.83 5.02 3.43
CA TYR A 532 10.83 4.44 4.79
C TYR A 532 10.93 5.49 5.91
N CYS A 533 10.35 6.65 5.72
CA CYS A 533 10.28 7.68 6.75
C CYS A 533 8.93 8.37 6.76
N GLY A 534 8.69 9.21 7.74
CA GLY A 534 7.47 9.98 7.88
C GLY A 534 7.75 11.48 8.02
N LEU A 535 6.75 12.27 7.69
CA LEU A 535 6.73 13.70 7.91
C LEU A 535 5.52 14.08 8.75
N VAL A 536 5.77 14.79 9.84
CA VAL A 536 4.74 15.28 10.74
C VAL A 536 4.66 16.80 10.63
N THR A 537 3.51 17.32 10.22
CA THR A 537 3.26 18.76 10.26
C THR A 537 2.59 19.15 11.58
N ALA A 538 2.82 20.38 12.02
CA ALA A 538 2.23 20.89 13.25
C ALA A 538 0.77 21.32 13.06
N ARG A 539 -0.10 20.97 14.00
CA ARG A 539 -1.47 21.48 14.08
C ARG A 539 -1.48 23.00 14.28
N GLU A 540 -0.59 23.47 15.12
CA GLU A 540 -0.47 24.87 15.55
C GLU A 540 0.07 25.80 14.45
N LEU A 541 0.55 25.22 13.36
CA LEU A 541 1.08 25.94 12.20
C LEU A 541 0.35 25.53 10.91
N PRO A 542 -0.95 25.85 10.77
CA PRO A 542 -1.76 25.42 9.63
C PRO A 542 -1.27 25.93 8.28
N ILE A 543 -0.45 26.97 8.27
CA ILE A 543 0.19 27.55 7.08
C ILE A 543 1.35 26.69 6.54
N VAL A 544 1.90 25.78 7.36
CA VAL A 544 2.95 24.86 6.93
C VAL A 544 2.32 23.63 6.33
N TYR A 545 2.56 23.40 5.04
CA TYR A 545 2.14 22.18 4.36
C TYR A 545 3.28 21.17 4.21
N ALA A 546 2.95 19.93 3.92
CA ALA A 546 3.92 18.83 4.04
C ALA A 546 4.98 18.85 2.92
N LEU A 547 4.54 18.78 1.67
CA LEU A 547 5.46 18.53 0.56
C LEU A 547 5.06 19.33 -0.67
N HIS A 548 6.05 19.95 -1.30
CA HIS A 548 5.97 20.46 -2.66
C HIS A 548 6.83 19.61 -3.59
N TRP A 549 6.18 18.77 -4.38
CA TRP A 549 6.81 17.81 -5.29
C TRP A 549 6.83 18.35 -6.72
N ARG A 550 8.01 18.66 -7.22
CA ARG A 550 8.22 19.22 -8.57
C ARG A 550 9.27 18.46 -9.38
N VAL A 551 9.58 17.23 -8.94
CA VAL A 551 10.54 16.37 -9.63
C VAL A 551 9.79 15.27 -10.39
N GLY A 552 10.30 14.97 -11.59
CA GLY A 552 9.75 13.92 -12.46
C GLY A 552 10.72 12.75 -12.66
N GLY A 553 10.70 12.19 -13.85
CA GLY A 553 11.63 11.15 -14.28
C GLY A 553 11.56 9.87 -13.43
N ASN A 554 12.69 9.49 -12.85
CA ASN A 554 12.85 8.31 -12.01
C ASN A 554 12.64 8.56 -10.52
N SER A 555 12.09 9.71 -10.15
CA SER A 555 11.85 10.02 -8.74
C SER A 555 10.81 9.10 -8.12
N VAL A 556 11.06 8.70 -6.88
CA VAL A 556 10.29 7.67 -6.15
C VAL A 556 9.94 8.15 -4.75
N LEU A 557 8.67 7.99 -4.39
CA LEU A 557 8.22 8.03 -3.00
C LEU A 557 7.76 6.62 -2.64
N ARG A 558 8.33 6.03 -1.57
CA ARG A 558 8.03 4.65 -1.17
C ARG A 558 7.88 4.52 0.33
N ASN A 559 6.73 4.01 0.79
CA ASN A 559 6.46 3.86 2.23
C ASN A 559 6.85 5.13 3.01
N PHE A 560 6.38 6.26 2.52
CA PHE A 560 6.58 7.56 3.13
C PHE A 560 5.24 8.08 3.61
N THR A 561 5.09 8.28 4.90
CA THR A 561 3.81 8.58 5.53
C THR A 561 3.75 10.02 6.00
N PHE A 562 2.59 10.60 5.88
CA PHE A 562 2.34 11.98 6.30
C PHE A 562 1.40 12.00 7.49
N TYR A 563 1.80 12.68 8.56
CA TYR A 563 1.07 12.75 9.82
C TYR A 563 0.90 14.18 10.32
N MET A 564 0.01 14.33 11.30
CA MET A 564 -0.08 15.54 12.14
C MET A 564 0.21 15.27 13.61
N ASP A 565 0.42 14.05 13.98
CA ASP A 565 0.79 13.66 15.33
C ASP A 565 1.89 12.60 15.27
N PRO A 566 3.07 12.86 15.87
CA PRO A 566 4.18 11.90 15.81
C PRO A 566 3.90 10.58 16.53
N ALA A 567 2.96 10.58 17.47
CA ALA A 567 2.50 9.36 18.14
C ALA A 567 1.39 8.65 17.36
N TYR A 568 1.10 9.12 16.15
CA TYR A 568 0.04 8.58 15.33
C TYR A 568 -1.32 8.52 16.07
N ARG A 569 -1.65 9.58 16.77
CA ARG A 569 -2.95 9.73 17.43
C ARG A 569 -3.93 10.37 16.45
N ILE A 570 -5.18 9.91 16.46
CA ILE A 570 -6.25 10.59 15.75
C ILE A 570 -6.42 11.96 16.41
N THR A 571 -6.03 13.00 15.70
CA THR A 571 -6.17 14.36 16.18
C THR A 571 -7.53 14.92 15.80
N TRP A 572 -8.04 15.83 16.64
CA TRP A 572 -9.31 16.48 16.44
C TRP A 572 -9.36 17.25 15.12
N ILE A 573 -10.56 17.28 14.54
CA ILE A 573 -10.86 18.05 13.35
C ILE A 573 -10.48 19.50 13.59
N THR A 574 -9.53 20.03 12.81
CA THR A 574 -9.34 21.45 12.64
C THR A 574 -9.91 21.88 11.30
N LYS A 575 -10.50 23.07 11.24
CA LYS A 575 -11.02 23.68 9.99
C LYS A 575 -10.18 24.88 9.56
N ASP A 576 -8.99 24.98 10.07
CA ASP A 576 -8.15 26.17 9.93
C ASP A 576 -7.12 26.05 8.81
N ARG A 577 -7.14 24.97 8.03
CA ARG A 577 -6.28 24.78 6.89
C ARG A 577 -7.01 25.19 5.62
N HIS A 578 -6.44 26.16 4.92
CA HIS A 578 -7.00 26.74 3.68
C HIS A 578 -6.07 26.55 2.48
N HIS A 579 -5.19 25.53 2.53
CA HIS A 579 -4.17 25.28 1.54
C HIS A 579 -3.98 23.76 1.40
N PRO A 580 -3.73 23.23 0.18
CA PRO A 580 -3.42 21.83 0.01
C PRO A 580 -2.23 21.39 0.85
N TRP A 581 -2.31 20.20 1.40
CA TRP A 581 -1.25 19.69 2.28
C TRP A 581 -0.07 19.11 1.53
N ILE A 582 -0.34 18.49 0.39
CA ILE A 582 0.68 17.99 -0.53
C ILE A 582 0.38 18.53 -1.92
N ILE A 583 1.37 19.11 -2.57
CA ILE A 583 1.24 19.67 -3.91
C ILE A 583 2.24 18.99 -4.83
N VAL A 584 1.75 18.50 -5.96
CA VAL A 584 2.53 18.06 -7.10
C VAL A 584 2.34 19.09 -8.21
N SER A 585 3.40 19.76 -8.64
CA SER A 585 3.28 20.80 -9.68
C SER A 585 4.53 20.91 -10.53
N GLY A 586 4.54 21.82 -11.49
CA GLY A 586 5.68 22.04 -12.38
C GLY A 586 6.08 20.77 -13.13
N ASN A 587 7.33 20.34 -12.98
CA ASN A 587 7.82 19.07 -13.52
C ASN A 587 7.50 17.85 -12.63
N GLY A 588 6.59 17.98 -11.68
CA GLY A 588 6.19 16.90 -10.79
C GLY A 588 5.69 15.67 -11.54
N GLY A 589 6.19 14.50 -11.16
CA GLY A 589 5.91 13.22 -11.82
C GLY A 589 6.58 12.08 -11.06
N GLY A 590 6.97 11.01 -11.78
CA GLY A 590 7.61 9.85 -11.19
C GLY A 590 6.61 8.84 -10.62
N ARG A 591 7.01 8.14 -9.55
CA ARG A 591 6.23 7.01 -9.04
C ARG A 591 6.14 7.04 -7.52
N TRP A 592 4.91 7.01 -7.01
CA TRP A 592 4.64 6.89 -5.57
C TRP A 592 4.04 5.52 -5.28
N TYR A 593 4.60 4.84 -4.29
CA TYR A 593 4.14 3.53 -3.84
C TYR A 593 3.73 3.59 -2.37
N ASN A 594 2.54 3.08 -2.08
CA ASN A 594 2.01 3.02 -0.74
C ASN A 594 1.91 4.42 -0.10
N PHE A 595 1.29 5.33 -0.85
CA PHE A 595 1.00 6.68 -0.38
C PHE A 595 -0.19 6.65 0.56
N TRP A 596 0.06 6.99 1.80
CA TRP A 596 -0.96 6.97 2.83
C TRP A 596 -0.94 8.22 3.71
N CYS A 597 -2.13 8.79 3.88
CA CYS A 597 -2.40 9.95 4.70
C CYS A 597 -3.72 9.72 5.45
N ASP A 598 -3.66 9.59 6.76
CA ASP A 598 -4.84 9.50 7.60
C ASP A 598 -4.90 10.77 8.49
N ILE A 599 -5.59 11.79 8.01
CA ILE A 599 -5.65 13.08 8.69
C ILE A 599 -7.04 13.68 8.61
N THR A 600 -7.66 13.86 9.75
CA THR A 600 -8.91 14.57 9.86
C THR A 600 -8.67 16.08 9.97
N GLN A 601 -8.51 16.72 8.83
CA GLN A 601 -8.29 18.15 8.71
C GLN A 601 -9.24 18.75 7.68
N GLY A 602 -9.54 20.03 7.81
CA GLY A 602 -10.43 20.70 6.87
C GLY A 602 -10.26 22.20 6.86
N GLY A 603 -11.04 22.80 6.00
CA GLY A 603 -11.10 24.21 5.72
C GLY A 603 -11.38 24.43 4.24
N GLU A 604 -11.93 25.58 3.88
CA GLU A 604 -12.15 25.94 2.49
C GLU A 604 -10.81 25.96 1.74
N GLY A 605 -10.72 25.24 0.62
CA GLY A 605 -9.50 25.14 -0.20
C GLY A 605 -8.48 24.13 0.28
N TYR A 606 -8.67 23.46 1.42
CA TYR A 606 -7.81 22.36 1.86
C TYR A 606 -8.03 21.12 0.99
N ARG A 607 -6.95 20.45 0.65
CA ARG A 607 -6.91 19.14 -0.01
C ARG A 607 -5.75 18.34 0.58
N ILE A 608 -5.92 17.05 0.73
CA ILE A 608 -4.81 16.19 1.13
C ILE A 608 -3.76 16.18 0.02
N LEU A 609 -4.20 15.99 -1.23
CA LEU A 609 -3.32 15.98 -2.40
C LEU A 609 -3.88 16.87 -3.50
N ARG A 610 -3.07 17.78 -4.00
CA ARG A 610 -3.33 18.52 -5.23
C ARG A 610 -2.26 18.23 -6.26
N ILE A 611 -2.68 17.80 -7.45
CA ILE A 611 -1.83 17.64 -8.64
C ILE A 611 -2.21 18.74 -9.60
N GLU A 612 -1.32 19.72 -9.84
CA GLU A 612 -1.66 20.89 -10.64
C GLU A 612 -0.57 21.25 -11.65
N GLY A 613 -0.96 21.52 -12.88
CA GLY A 613 -0.10 22.08 -13.93
C GLY A 613 0.96 21.12 -14.48
N THR A 614 1.15 19.95 -13.89
CA THR A 614 2.16 18.98 -14.37
C THR A 614 1.70 18.26 -15.62
N LYS A 615 2.67 17.94 -16.49
CA LYS A 615 2.47 17.17 -17.71
C LYS A 615 3.36 15.94 -17.81
N ASN A 616 4.24 15.75 -16.87
CA ASN A 616 5.11 14.58 -16.80
C ASN A 616 4.32 13.34 -16.34
N PRO A 617 4.70 12.14 -16.78
CA PRO A 617 4.09 10.91 -16.29
C PRO A 617 4.19 10.82 -14.77
N PHE A 618 3.04 10.63 -14.14
CA PHE A 618 2.93 10.48 -12.69
C PHE A 618 2.05 9.28 -12.35
N SER A 619 2.60 8.35 -11.59
CA SER A 619 1.91 7.11 -11.19
C SER A 619 1.88 6.95 -9.67
N ILE A 620 0.72 6.64 -9.12
CA ILE A 620 0.54 6.36 -7.69
C ILE A 620 -0.04 4.95 -7.54
N TYR A 621 0.70 4.08 -6.85
CA TYR A 621 0.32 2.70 -6.53
C TYR A 621 -0.15 2.62 -5.09
N ALA A 622 -1.45 2.45 -4.87
CA ALA A 622 -2.18 2.69 -3.65
C ALA A 622 -2.12 4.17 -3.20
N CYS A 623 -3.14 4.90 -3.61
CA CYS A 623 -3.37 6.29 -3.24
C CYS A 623 -4.42 6.35 -2.15
N ASN A 624 -4.04 6.74 -0.95
CA ASN A 624 -4.94 6.77 0.19
C ASN A 624 -5.00 8.15 0.85
N PRO A 625 -5.65 9.15 0.21
CA PRO A 625 -5.94 10.44 0.81
C PRO A 625 -7.29 10.36 1.52
N GLU A 626 -7.30 10.16 2.82
CA GLU A 626 -8.56 9.98 3.55
C GLU A 626 -8.76 10.97 4.67
N HIS A 627 -10.03 11.22 5.00
CA HIS A 627 -10.49 12.03 6.12
C HIS A 627 -10.35 13.55 5.94
N SER A 628 -10.28 14.07 4.73
CA SER A 628 -10.45 15.52 4.53
C SER A 628 -11.84 16.00 4.97
N ARG A 629 -11.90 17.18 5.52
CA ARG A 629 -13.13 17.89 5.89
C ARG A 629 -13.27 19.18 5.08
N SER A 630 -13.17 19.03 3.79
CA SER A 630 -13.17 20.10 2.80
C SER A 630 -14.08 19.72 1.63
N GLU A 631 -13.96 20.38 0.48
CA GLU A 631 -14.80 20.11 -0.67
C GLU A 631 -14.45 18.79 -1.37
N TYR A 632 -13.17 18.40 -1.34
CA TYR A 632 -12.66 17.15 -1.92
C TYR A 632 -11.50 16.60 -1.08
N GLU A 633 -11.27 15.29 -1.17
CA GLU A 633 -10.06 14.67 -0.64
C GLU A 633 -8.84 15.10 -1.45
N MET A 634 -8.95 15.03 -2.79
CA MET A 634 -7.89 15.41 -3.70
C MET A 634 -8.39 16.12 -4.97
N GLU A 635 -7.45 16.76 -5.66
CA GLU A 635 -7.71 17.46 -6.94
C GLU A 635 -6.63 17.17 -7.96
N ILE A 636 -7.03 17.05 -9.24
CA ILE A 636 -6.16 16.99 -10.41
C ILE A 636 -6.59 18.14 -11.33
N ILE A 637 -5.78 19.18 -11.42
CA ILE A 637 -6.15 20.43 -12.11
C ILE A 637 -5.10 20.82 -13.14
N ASN A 638 -5.54 21.09 -14.39
CA ASN A 638 -4.66 21.50 -15.49
C ASN A 638 -3.44 20.56 -15.62
N ALA A 639 -3.64 19.26 -15.40
CA ALA A 639 -2.59 18.25 -15.38
C ALA A 639 -2.78 17.23 -16.50
N SER A 640 -1.73 16.49 -16.83
CA SER A 640 -1.79 15.41 -17.80
C SER A 640 -0.96 14.22 -17.37
N ASN A 641 -1.28 13.04 -17.96
CA ASN A 641 -0.49 11.81 -17.77
C ASN A 641 -0.44 11.29 -16.33
N VAL A 642 -1.56 11.40 -15.61
CA VAL A 642 -1.66 10.90 -14.23
C VAL A 642 -2.33 9.53 -14.22
N ARG A 643 -1.74 8.58 -13.49
CA ARG A 643 -2.26 7.22 -13.29
C ARG A 643 -2.33 6.93 -11.79
N ILE A 644 -3.52 6.58 -11.31
CA ILE A 644 -3.74 6.14 -9.94
C ILE A 644 -4.21 4.69 -9.98
N TYR A 645 -3.45 3.82 -9.36
CA TYR A 645 -3.75 2.40 -9.21
C TYR A 645 -4.22 2.16 -7.79
N ASN A 646 -5.50 1.98 -7.61
CA ASN A 646 -6.26 1.96 -6.38
C ASN A 646 -6.30 3.31 -5.63
N LEU A 647 -7.48 3.91 -5.63
CA LEU A 647 -7.82 5.08 -4.82
C LEU A 647 -8.69 4.63 -3.64
N LYS A 648 -8.17 4.74 -2.43
CA LYS A 648 -8.92 4.44 -1.21
C LYS A 648 -9.29 5.74 -0.51
N SER A 649 -10.56 5.88 -0.16
CA SER A 649 -11.08 7.02 0.61
C SER A 649 -12.10 6.58 1.64
N GLU A 650 -12.31 7.39 2.66
CA GLU A 650 -13.32 7.18 3.70
C GLU A 650 -14.09 8.46 3.98
N CYS A 651 -15.21 8.32 4.71
CA CYS A 651 -16.08 9.41 5.09
C CYS A 651 -16.98 9.92 3.94
N ASN A 652 -17.56 11.09 4.12
CA ASN A 652 -18.56 11.67 3.21
C ASN A 652 -18.05 12.93 2.50
N THR A 653 -16.76 13.03 2.29
CA THR A 653 -16.15 14.04 1.44
C THR A 653 -16.03 13.48 0.00
N PRO A 654 -16.37 14.24 -1.04
CA PRO A 654 -16.08 13.85 -2.42
C PRO A 654 -14.63 13.43 -2.62
N ASN A 655 -14.40 12.31 -3.32
CA ASN A 655 -13.07 11.73 -3.43
C ASN A 655 -12.13 12.60 -4.27
N VAL A 656 -12.54 12.92 -5.52
CA VAL A 656 -11.65 13.61 -6.45
C VAL A 656 -12.38 14.58 -7.37
N LEU A 657 -11.74 15.73 -7.59
CA LEU A 657 -12.05 16.65 -8.68
C LEU A 657 -10.97 16.54 -9.76
N ILE A 658 -11.35 16.26 -11.00
CA ILE A 658 -10.50 16.29 -12.20
C ILE A 658 -10.99 17.46 -13.05
N ARG A 659 -10.19 18.51 -13.19
CA ARG A 659 -10.58 19.73 -13.92
C ARG A 659 -9.51 20.17 -14.90
N ASP A 660 -9.95 20.62 -16.09
CA ASP A 660 -9.08 21.18 -17.15
C ASP A 660 -7.88 20.26 -17.46
N SER A 661 -8.09 18.94 -17.39
CA SER A 661 -7.03 17.94 -17.40
C SER A 661 -7.20 16.95 -18.55
N ASP A 662 -6.11 16.26 -18.90
CA ASP A 662 -6.10 15.38 -20.06
C ASP A 662 -5.27 14.11 -19.79
N ASN A 663 -5.71 12.98 -20.31
CA ASN A 663 -5.01 11.71 -20.17
C ASN A 663 -4.83 11.26 -18.70
N ILE A 664 -5.95 11.22 -17.98
CA ILE A 664 -6.01 10.86 -16.56
C ILE A 664 -6.67 9.48 -16.40
N ALA A 665 -6.10 8.62 -15.55
CA ALA A 665 -6.78 7.37 -15.20
C ALA A 665 -6.71 7.07 -13.69
N ILE A 666 -7.84 6.56 -13.18
CA ILE A 666 -7.97 5.95 -11.86
C ILE A 666 -8.44 4.52 -12.11
N PHE A 667 -7.60 3.55 -11.75
CA PHE A 667 -7.89 2.13 -11.88
C PHE A 667 -8.14 1.54 -10.50
N GLY A 668 -9.39 1.23 -10.22
CA GLY A 668 -9.83 0.75 -8.92
C GLY A 668 -10.02 1.85 -7.88
N SER A 669 -11.05 1.66 -7.12
CA SER A 669 -11.32 2.46 -5.94
C SER A 669 -11.96 1.62 -4.84
N GLY A 670 -11.88 2.11 -3.62
CA GLY A 670 -12.47 1.44 -2.48
C GLY A 670 -12.42 2.29 -1.22
N GLY A 671 -12.78 1.68 -0.11
CA GLY A 671 -12.89 2.31 1.18
C GLY A 671 -14.35 2.39 1.65
N ASP A 672 -14.59 3.25 2.60
CA ASP A 672 -15.92 3.49 3.17
C ASP A 672 -16.36 4.93 2.86
N ALA A 673 -16.35 5.29 1.57
CA ALA A 673 -16.71 6.61 1.11
C ALA A 673 -18.19 6.71 0.75
N SER A 674 -18.77 7.89 0.96
CA SER A 674 -20.04 8.34 0.44
C SER A 674 -19.96 9.85 0.22
N THR A 675 -21.04 10.51 -0.16
CA THR A 675 -21.05 11.96 -0.22
C THR A 675 -22.37 12.50 0.30
N TYR A 676 -22.50 13.82 0.35
CA TYR A 676 -23.71 14.52 0.82
C TYR A 676 -24.81 14.48 -0.25
N PRO A 677 -26.09 14.68 0.12
CA PRO A 677 -27.19 14.73 -0.84
C PRO A 677 -26.97 15.75 -1.95
N GLY A 678 -27.10 15.28 -3.21
CA GLY A 678 -26.82 16.07 -4.40
C GLY A 678 -25.36 16.19 -4.78
N GLY A 679 -24.42 15.68 -3.96
CA GLY A 679 -22.99 15.63 -4.26
C GLY A 679 -22.62 14.44 -5.13
N SER A 680 -21.34 14.36 -5.51
CA SER A 680 -20.76 13.23 -6.26
C SER A 680 -19.43 12.82 -5.66
N LEU A 681 -19.11 11.51 -5.69
CA LEU A 681 -17.79 11.04 -5.26
C LEU A 681 -16.69 11.46 -6.23
N TYR A 682 -16.98 11.42 -7.54
CA TYR A 682 -16.06 11.81 -8.60
C TYR A 682 -16.64 12.97 -9.37
N HIS A 683 -15.86 14.03 -9.55
CA HIS A 683 -16.18 15.14 -10.42
C HIS A 683 -15.17 15.25 -11.56
N ILE A 684 -15.66 15.33 -12.78
CA ILE A 684 -14.88 15.60 -13.98
C ILE A 684 -15.41 16.90 -14.58
N GLU A 685 -14.55 17.89 -14.78
CA GLU A 685 -14.92 19.18 -15.34
C GLU A 685 -13.98 19.54 -16.49
N ASN A 686 -14.50 19.86 -17.65
CA ASN A 686 -13.74 20.37 -18.80
C ASN A 686 -12.46 19.54 -19.10
N SER A 687 -12.54 18.21 -18.97
CA SER A 687 -11.40 17.31 -19.09
C SER A 687 -11.61 16.30 -20.21
N THR A 688 -10.50 15.79 -20.76
CA THR A 688 -10.52 14.86 -21.91
C THR A 688 -9.67 13.62 -21.62
N ASN A 689 -9.99 12.51 -22.31
CA ASN A 689 -9.23 11.26 -22.16
C ASN A 689 -9.11 10.81 -20.70
N VAL A 690 -10.27 10.73 -20.03
CA VAL A 690 -10.36 10.33 -18.63
C VAL A 690 -10.93 8.92 -18.54
N ILE A 691 -10.28 8.05 -17.77
CA ILE A 691 -10.81 6.74 -17.41
C ILE A 691 -10.88 6.62 -15.88
N ILE A 692 -12.05 6.20 -15.38
CA ILE A 692 -12.20 5.70 -14.01
C ILE A 692 -12.81 4.31 -14.12
N ALA A 693 -12.05 3.29 -13.73
CA ALA A 693 -12.48 1.89 -13.80
C ALA A 693 -12.67 1.33 -12.39
N MET A 694 -13.53 0.34 -12.27
CA MET A 694 -13.78 -0.40 -11.03
C MET A 694 -14.14 0.54 -9.86
N MET A 695 -15.09 1.43 -10.09
CA MET A 695 -15.60 2.32 -9.04
C MET A 695 -16.26 1.54 -7.93
N ASN A 696 -16.03 1.95 -6.72
CA ASN A 696 -16.62 1.36 -5.53
C ASN A 696 -16.80 2.39 -4.42
N ASP A 697 -17.62 2.05 -3.43
CA ASP A 697 -17.95 2.90 -2.30
C ASP A 697 -18.47 2.08 -1.12
N TYR A 698 -19.11 2.75 -0.19
CA TYR A 698 -19.81 2.13 0.93
C TYR A 698 -21.17 1.54 0.51
N ARG A 699 -21.87 0.91 1.45
CA ARG A 699 -23.14 0.21 1.25
C ARG A 699 -24.22 1.08 0.62
N ILE A 700 -24.95 0.53 -0.33
CA ILE A 700 -25.98 1.23 -1.12
C ILE A 700 -27.08 1.87 -0.25
N ASN A 701 -27.56 1.17 0.78
CA ASN A 701 -28.69 1.61 1.60
C ASN A 701 -28.29 1.84 3.07
N PHE A 702 -27.03 2.10 3.35
CA PHE A 702 -26.62 2.40 4.69
C PHE A 702 -27.03 3.83 5.06
N THR A 703 -27.82 3.96 6.12
CA THR A 703 -28.16 5.24 6.75
C THR A 703 -27.75 5.15 8.21
N GLY A 704 -27.03 6.14 8.70
CA GLY A 704 -26.67 6.19 10.10
C GLY A 704 -25.37 6.95 10.36
N HIS A 705 -25.02 7.05 11.62
CA HIS A 705 -23.71 7.57 12.02
C HIS A 705 -22.73 6.42 11.98
N GLY A 706 -21.68 6.55 11.19
CA GLY A 706 -20.59 5.58 11.18
C GLY A 706 -19.97 5.48 12.57
N PRO A 707 -19.61 4.28 13.05
CA PRO A 707 -19.00 4.10 14.36
C PRO A 707 -17.67 4.84 14.42
N GLY A 708 -17.64 5.94 15.18
CA GLY A 708 -16.41 6.67 15.48
C GLY A 708 -15.82 7.54 14.37
N TYR A 709 -16.39 7.52 13.19
CA TYR A 709 -15.92 8.36 12.09
C TYR A 709 -16.58 9.72 12.11
N PHE A 710 -15.99 10.64 12.83
CA PHE A 710 -15.98 12.08 12.65
C PHE A 710 -17.29 12.72 12.17
N SER A 711 -18.41 12.45 12.83
CA SER A 711 -19.72 13.07 12.55
C SER A 711 -20.23 12.92 11.11
N GLY A 712 -19.74 11.97 10.36
CA GLY A 712 -20.26 11.66 9.03
C GLY A 712 -21.62 10.99 9.14
N THR A 713 -22.65 11.62 8.64
CA THR A 713 -23.92 10.97 8.35
C THR A 713 -23.76 10.26 7.02
N TRP A 714 -23.99 8.95 7.00
CA TRP A 714 -24.03 8.19 5.76
C TRP A 714 -25.37 8.42 5.09
N TYR A 715 -25.35 8.78 3.82
CA TYR A 715 -26.55 9.02 3.03
C TYR A 715 -26.83 7.84 2.08
N PRO A 716 -28.11 7.48 1.86
CA PRO A 716 -28.45 6.47 0.88
C PRO A 716 -27.87 6.80 -0.49
N ALA A 717 -27.43 5.79 -1.23
CA ALA A 717 -26.90 5.97 -2.59
C ALA A 717 -27.88 6.58 -3.59
N GLY A 718 -29.18 6.65 -3.25
CA GLY A 718 -30.18 7.37 -4.02
C GLY A 718 -30.13 8.89 -3.87
N ASP A 719 -29.45 9.40 -2.88
CA ASP A 719 -29.43 10.84 -2.56
C ASP A 719 -28.25 11.56 -3.22
N TRP A 720 -27.26 10.84 -3.75
CA TRP A 720 -26.03 11.37 -4.31
C TRP A 720 -25.64 10.64 -5.60
N HIS A 721 -24.60 11.10 -6.28
CA HIS A 721 -24.10 10.54 -7.53
C HIS A 721 -22.74 9.88 -7.33
N MET A 722 -22.50 8.75 -8.02
CA MET A 722 -21.17 8.16 -8.09
C MET A 722 -20.22 9.10 -8.83
N LEU A 723 -20.66 9.64 -9.97
CA LEU A 723 -19.85 10.53 -10.79
C LEU A 723 -20.74 11.63 -11.40
N THR A 724 -20.18 12.83 -11.48
CA THR A 724 -20.69 13.92 -12.32
C THR A 724 -19.58 14.39 -13.27
N GLU A 725 -19.88 14.43 -14.55
CA GLU A 725 -19.03 15.02 -15.58
C GLU A 725 -19.71 16.26 -16.17
N THR A 726 -18.98 17.38 -16.20
CA THR A 726 -19.30 18.55 -17.01
C THR A 726 -18.34 18.56 -18.20
N THR A 727 -18.84 18.24 -19.39
CA THR A 727 -18.01 18.15 -20.61
C THR A 727 -17.49 19.51 -21.03
N PRO A 728 -16.48 19.59 -21.93
CA PRO A 728 -15.99 20.87 -22.48
C PRO A 728 -17.10 21.67 -23.19
N GLU A 729 -18.15 21.03 -23.72
CA GLU A 729 -19.31 21.67 -24.33
C GLU A 729 -20.35 22.13 -23.32
N GLY A 730 -20.15 21.87 -22.01
CA GLY A 730 -21.05 22.24 -20.94
C GLY A 730 -22.20 21.27 -20.68
N ASN A 731 -22.20 20.07 -21.26
CA ASN A 731 -23.18 19.04 -20.95
C ASN A 731 -22.88 18.42 -19.57
N ILE A 732 -23.95 18.17 -18.81
CA ILE A 732 -23.83 17.53 -17.49
C ILE A 732 -24.29 16.08 -17.60
N ILE A 733 -23.43 15.15 -17.21
CA ILE A 733 -23.68 13.72 -17.17
C ILE A 733 -23.53 13.26 -15.71
N THR A 734 -24.50 12.51 -15.20
CA THR A 734 -24.45 11.97 -13.84
C THR A 734 -24.68 10.47 -13.86
N THR A 735 -23.98 9.76 -12.98
CA THR A 735 -24.24 8.35 -12.67
C THR A 735 -24.77 8.24 -11.26
N PRO A 736 -25.87 7.51 -11.02
CA PRO A 736 -26.44 7.42 -9.67
C PRO A 736 -25.52 6.67 -8.71
N GLY A 737 -25.62 6.98 -7.41
CA GLY A 737 -24.77 6.37 -6.40
C GLY A 737 -24.95 4.85 -6.19
N TRP A 738 -26.07 4.28 -6.64
CA TRP A 738 -26.26 2.81 -6.66
C TRP A 738 -25.64 2.12 -7.86
N GLU A 739 -25.19 2.85 -8.86
CA GLU A 739 -24.37 2.32 -9.94
C GLU A 739 -22.89 2.46 -9.57
N ARG A 740 -22.16 1.38 -9.70
CA ARG A 740 -20.73 1.32 -9.50
C ARG A 740 -20.05 0.96 -10.81
N PRO A 741 -19.85 1.92 -11.71
CA PRO A 741 -19.37 1.63 -13.05
C PRO A 741 -18.11 0.78 -13.04
N CYS A 742 -18.15 -0.35 -13.76
CA CYS A 742 -16.97 -1.13 -14.06
C CYS A 742 -15.98 -0.32 -14.90
N LEU A 743 -16.53 0.53 -15.78
CA LEU A 743 -15.76 1.46 -16.60
C LEU A 743 -16.59 2.73 -16.84
N TYR A 744 -15.98 3.87 -16.56
CA TYR A 744 -16.38 5.18 -17.07
C TYR A 744 -15.22 5.76 -17.86
N LYS A 745 -15.43 6.04 -19.13
CA LYS A 745 -14.38 6.63 -19.97
C LYS A 745 -14.91 7.72 -20.89
N THR A 746 -14.06 8.74 -21.08
CA THR A 746 -14.24 9.76 -22.12
C THR A 746 -12.98 9.81 -22.98
N GLY A 747 -13.13 9.68 -24.29
CA GLY A 747 -11.99 9.62 -25.21
C GLY A 747 -11.09 8.40 -24.99
N GLU A 748 -9.79 8.57 -25.31
CA GLU A 748 -8.81 7.48 -25.29
C GLU A 748 -7.55 7.87 -24.53
N LEU A 749 -7.11 6.98 -23.62
CA LEU A 749 -5.82 7.18 -22.94
C LEU A 749 -4.66 7.00 -23.94
N ARG A 750 -3.67 7.87 -23.78
CA ARG A 750 -2.37 7.74 -24.44
C ARG A 750 -1.37 7.12 -23.46
N ASP A 751 -0.60 6.17 -23.94
CA ASP A 751 0.41 5.43 -23.14
C ASP A 751 1.68 6.27 -22.96
#